data_6b51fd2e8da65645ea4fffb16b987e11
#
_entry.id   6b51fd2e8da65645ea4fffb16b987e11
#
_cell.length_a   1.000
_cell.length_b   1.000
_cell.length_c   1.000
_cell.angle_alpha   90.00
_cell.angle_beta   90.00
_cell.angle_gamma   90.00
#
_symmetry.space_group_name_H-M   'P 1'
#
loop_
_entity.id
_entity.type
_entity.pdbx_description
1 polymer ?
#
loop_
_entity_poly.entity_id
_entity_poly.type
_entity_poly.pdbx_seq_one_letter_code
_entity_poly.pdbx_strand_id
1 'polypeptide(L)'
;MADTIYMNRELSWLKFNERVLEEAENPENPLCERLTFASIYQSNLDEFYMVRVGSLVDQMLLAKDIRENKTNMTPKEQLDAILARTKKLNRKRDVVYEEIMESLEEYGVHMLNFHKIEKEDRNYLERYFEAEVAPVISPSIVGKRQPFPFLRNKEIYAVVVLETKKGKEKLGIIPCSSAGIQRLIPVPGKTGTYMLSEELILHFVSKIFKGYHIKAKSLLRITRNADIDADALYDEDLDYREFMVELIKARKKLAPIRLELSREMDGDVVETLCDYLEVDKNFVFRGDIPLDLSFVFQIQDGLRKRTELFYEKRIPQKSPVFNSHEPILDQIAKKDRFLSYPYESIKPFLTMLHEAANDEDVVSIKMTLYRVAKQSKVVEALIEAAENGKEVFVLVELKARFDEENNIGWSRLLEDAGCHVIYGLDGYKVHSKLCQIMKKKDGNVEYYTQIGTGNYNEKTARLYTDLSLMTADPKIGTEAARVFQALAMGETVEDMDHLLVAPKCLQNKVLAMIDEEIEHAKVGEQAYIGLKMNSLTDKRIMNKLVEASCSGVHIDMVVRGICCLIPGVKGQTENIHIISIVGRFLEHSRIYIFGTQERAKIYISSADFMTRNTLRRVEVAAPIEDPDIRMQIQEMFVTMLSDNRKARTMNNKGNYKIEPSDNAPLNSQEVFLEQAYENAAPVVMEK
;
A
#
# COMPACT_ATOMS: atom_id res chain seq x y z
N MET A 1 -11.44 34.21 8.68
CA MET A 1 -10.59 33.41 7.74
C MET A 1 -11.59 32.71 6.84
N ALA A 2 -11.44 32.83 5.53
CA ALA A 2 -12.27 32.05 4.63
C ALA A 2 -12.01 30.56 4.93
N ASP A 3 -13.07 29.78 5.12
CA ASP A 3 -12.94 28.35 5.40
C ASP A 3 -12.21 27.71 4.22
N THR A 4 -11.05 27.12 4.48
CA THR A 4 -10.27 26.47 3.43
C THR A 4 -10.93 25.15 3.03
N ILE A 5 -11.21 25.00 1.75
CA ILE A 5 -11.76 23.75 1.18
C ILE A 5 -10.68 22.70 0.84
N TYR A 6 -9.43 23.04 1.09
CA TYR A 6 -8.32 22.13 0.79
C TYR A 6 -7.51 21.76 2.02
N MET A 7 -7.01 20.54 2.01
CA MET A 7 -6.07 20.01 2.99
C MET A 7 -4.73 19.72 2.33
N ASN A 8 -3.63 19.96 3.07
CA ASN A 8 -2.30 19.54 2.65
C ASN A 8 -2.25 18.02 2.47
N ARG A 9 -1.59 17.59 1.41
CA ARG A 9 -1.52 16.19 1.01
C ARG A 9 -0.86 15.30 2.07
N GLU A 10 0.24 15.75 2.66
CA GLU A 10 1.02 14.95 3.61
C GLU A 10 0.31 14.87 4.96
N LEU A 11 -0.36 15.94 5.36
CA LEU A 11 -1.21 15.95 6.57
C LEU A 11 -2.45 15.07 6.39
N SER A 12 -3.04 15.04 5.20
CA SER A 12 -4.12 14.11 4.85
C SER A 12 -3.64 12.66 4.92
N TRP A 13 -2.41 12.37 4.47
CA TRP A 13 -1.82 11.04 4.58
C TRP A 13 -1.64 10.61 6.05
N LEU A 14 -1.18 11.51 6.92
CA LEU A 14 -1.07 11.22 8.36
C LEU A 14 -2.43 10.92 9.00
N LYS A 15 -3.50 11.62 8.57
CA LYS A 15 -4.87 11.29 8.99
C LYS A 15 -5.32 9.91 8.50
N PHE A 16 -4.89 9.49 7.31
CA PHE A 16 -5.13 8.12 6.85
C PHE A 16 -4.42 7.09 7.75
N ASN A 17 -3.15 7.29 8.02
CA ASN A 17 -2.41 6.36 8.89
C ASN A 17 -2.92 6.37 10.34
N GLU A 18 -3.48 7.48 10.80
CA GLU A 18 -4.20 7.55 12.08
C GLU A 18 -5.44 6.63 12.07
N ARG A 19 -6.22 6.59 10.98
CA ARG A 19 -7.37 5.66 10.86
C ARG A 19 -6.94 4.19 10.89
N VAL A 20 -5.74 3.87 10.38
CA VAL A 20 -5.13 2.53 10.52
C VAL A 20 -4.83 2.24 11.99
N LEU A 21 -4.29 3.21 12.74
CA LEU A 21 -4.03 3.07 14.17
C LEU A 21 -5.32 2.95 15.00
N GLU A 22 -6.39 3.63 14.59
CA GLU A 22 -7.72 3.51 15.22
C GLU A 22 -8.31 2.08 15.08
N GLU A 23 -7.95 1.32 14.02
CA GLU A 23 -8.31 -0.09 13.96
C GLU A 23 -7.55 -0.94 14.99
N ALA A 24 -6.33 -0.56 15.36
CA ALA A 24 -5.62 -1.18 16.48
C ALA A 24 -6.22 -0.80 17.85
N GLU A 25 -6.76 0.40 17.96
CA GLU A 25 -7.45 0.89 19.17
C GLU A 25 -8.85 0.26 19.34
N ASN A 26 -9.52 -0.09 18.25
CA ASN A 26 -10.91 -0.57 18.27
C ASN A 26 -11.05 -1.95 18.96
N PRO A 27 -11.73 -2.04 20.12
CA PRO A 27 -11.89 -3.30 20.86
C PRO A 27 -12.78 -4.33 20.16
N GLU A 28 -13.55 -3.93 19.15
CA GLU A 28 -14.36 -4.87 18.35
C GLU A 28 -13.52 -5.73 17.41
N ASN A 29 -12.29 -5.29 17.11
CA ASN A 29 -11.37 -6.11 16.33
C ASN A 29 -10.72 -7.17 17.22
N PRO A 30 -10.53 -8.41 16.71
CA PRO A 30 -9.79 -9.45 17.42
C PRO A 30 -8.39 -8.99 17.82
N LEU A 31 -7.88 -9.43 18.97
CA LEU A 31 -6.70 -8.86 19.60
C LEU A 31 -5.41 -8.98 18.75
N CYS A 32 -5.22 -10.11 18.06
CA CYS A 32 -4.07 -10.26 17.14
C CYS A 32 -4.22 -9.37 15.90
N GLU A 33 -5.43 -9.11 15.43
CA GLU A 33 -5.65 -8.17 14.31
C GLU A 33 -5.36 -6.72 14.74
N ARG A 34 -5.72 -6.34 15.97
CA ARG A 34 -5.32 -5.05 16.55
C ARG A 34 -3.80 -4.88 16.56
N LEU A 35 -3.08 -5.92 16.97
CA LEU A 35 -1.62 -5.95 16.94
C LEU A 35 -1.04 -5.83 15.53
N THR A 36 -1.70 -6.48 14.55
CA THR A 36 -1.37 -6.35 13.12
C THR A 36 -1.53 -4.91 12.64
N PHE A 37 -2.64 -4.24 12.98
CA PHE A 37 -2.86 -2.83 12.60
C PHE A 37 -1.82 -1.89 13.21
N ALA A 38 -1.37 -2.12 14.45
CA ALA A 38 -0.29 -1.35 15.07
C ALA A 38 1.04 -1.50 14.29
N SER A 39 1.36 -2.72 13.84
CA SER A 39 2.53 -3.00 12.99
C SER A 39 2.40 -2.37 11.60
N ILE A 40 1.21 -2.42 10.98
CA ILE A 40 0.93 -1.77 9.68
C ILE A 40 1.09 -0.24 9.80
N TYR A 41 0.56 0.37 10.87
CA TYR A 41 0.75 1.80 11.13
C TYR A 41 2.23 2.20 11.10
N GLN A 42 3.08 1.44 11.79
CA GLN A 42 4.51 1.71 11.84
C GLN A 42 5.19 1.51 10.49
N SER A 43 4.89 0.42 9.80
CA SER A 43 5.43 0.13 8.46
C SER A 43 5.04 1.21 7.44
N ASN A 44 3.79 1.66 7.48
CA ASN A 44 3.31 2.77 6.64
C ASN A 44 4.08 4.07 6.95
N LEU A 45 4.30 4.36 8.24
CA LEU A 45 5.03 5.55 8.65
C LEU A 45 6.50 5.50 8.18
N ASP A 46 7.14 4.33 8.24
CA ASP A 46 8.49 4.14 7.70
C ASP A 46 8.53 4.47 6.20
N GLU A 47 7.61 3.93 5.41
CA GLU A 47 7.53 4.21 3.98
C GLU A 47 7.25 5.69 3.69
N PHE A 48 6.37 6.32 4.47
CA PHE A 48 6.08 7.74 4.35
C PHE A 48 7.33 8.61 4.58
N TYR A 49 8.11 8.29 5.61
CA TYR A 49 9.38 8.97 5.84
C TYR A 49 10.36 8.73 4.69
N MET A 50 10.58 7.48 4.31
CA MET A 50 11.51 7.10 3.23
C MET A 50 11.23 7.81 1.91
N VAL A 51 9.96 8.04 1.59
CA VAL A 51 9.54 8.53 0.28
C VAL A 51 9.12 10.00 0.34
N ARG A 52 8.20 10.35 1.24
CA ARG A 52 7.57 11.68 1.22
C ARG A 52 8.34 12.71 2.02
N VAL A 53 8.75 12.35 3.23
CA VAL A 53 9.57 13.23 4.06
C VAL A 53 10.94 13.41 3.42
N GLY A 54 11.53 12.34 2.87
CA GLY A 54 12.77 12.42 2.08
C GLY A 54 12.68 13.42 0.95
N SER A 55 11.65 13.32 0.11
CA SER A 55 11.41 14.26 -1.00
C SER A 55 11.21 15.71 -0.52
N LEU A 56 10.54 15.95 0.61
CA LEU A 56 10.39 17.30 1.18
C LEU A 56 11.72 17.87 1.70
N VAL A 57 12.56 17.02 2.31
CA VAL A 57 13.92 17.42 2.74
C VAL A 57 14.76 17.82 1.53
N ASP A 58 14.74 17.04 0.45
CA ASP A 58 15.44 17.36 -0.78
C ASP A 58 14.95 18.67 -1.40
N GLN A 59 13.62 18.89 -1.44
CA GLN A 59 13.03 20.15 -1.91
C GLN A 59 13.46 21.36 -1.06
N MET A 60 13.57 21.20 0.25
CA MET A 60 14.03 22.26 1.15
C MET A 60 15.47 22.69 0.83
N LEU A 61 16.32 21.75 0.40
CA LEU A 61 17.72 22.01 0.06
C LEU A 61 17.89 22.66 -1.33
N LEU A 62 17.01 22.32 -2.29
CA LEU A 62 17.18 22.71 -3.69
C LEU A 62 16.45 24.00 -4.08
N ALA A 63 15.36 24.37 -3.43
CA ALA A 63 14.48 25.40 -3.95
C ALA A 63 14.11 26.49 -2.96
N LYS A 64 14.32 27.73 -3.36
CA LYS A 64 14.09 28.92 -2.55
C LYS A 64 12.60 29.26 -2.34
N ASP A 65 11.68 28.91 -3.24
CA ASP A 65 10.26 29.33 -3.18
C ASP A 65 9.24 28.28 -3.68
N ILE A 66 9.51 26.98 -3.51
CA ILE A 66 8.49 25.95 -3.82
C ILE A 66 7.39 26.02 -2.76
N ARG A 67 6.13 26.08 -3.23
CA ARG A 67 4.95 26.02 -2.39
C ARG A 67 3.99 24.94 -2.89
N GLU A 68 3.39 24.23 -1.94
CA GLU A 68 2.37 23.25 -2.23
C GLU A 68 1.11 23.93 -2.79
N ASN A 69 0.53 23.36 -3.85
CA ASN A 69 -0.46 24.03 -4.68
C ASN A 69 -1.90 24.08 -4.12
N LYS A 70 -2.16 23.53 -2.94
CA LYS A 70 -3.48 23.51 -2.29
C LYS A 70 -3.54 24.43 -1.08
N THR A 71 -2.57 24.28 -0.19
CA THR A 71 -2.49 25.04 1.07
C THR A 71 -1.42 26.13 1.07
N ASN A 72 -0.66 26.21 -0.02
CA ASN A 72 0.44 27.20 -0.19
C ASN A 72 1.58 27.08 0.84
N MET A 73 1.70 25.92 1.51
CA MET A 73 2.76 25.65 2.48
C MET A 73 4.12 25.46 1.80
N THR A 74 5.16 26.01 2.37
CA THR A 74 6.55 25.71 2.00
C THR A 74 6.95 24.30 2.43
N PRO A 75 8.02 23.69 1.88
CA PRO A 75 8.53 22.40 2.35
C PRO A 75 8.83 22.40 3.86
N LYS A 76 9.41 23.47 4.38
CA LYS A 76 9.69 23.61 5.82
C LYS A 76 8.42 23.60 6.68
N GLU A 77 7.42 24.41 6.32
CA GLU A 77 6.12 24.43 7.04
C GLU A 77 5.44 23.07 7.01
N GLN A 78 5.52 22.35 5.90
CA GLN A 78 5.01 20.98 5.81
C GLN A 78 5.78 20.03 6.74
N LEU A 79 7.13 20.09 6.73
CA LEU A 79 7.96 19.26 7.61
C LEU A 79 7.68 19.55 9.09
N ASP A 80 7.60 20.80 9.50
CA ASP A 80 7.31 21.18 10.90
C ASP A 80 5.94 20.62 11.34
N ALA A 81 4.92 20.72 10.48
CA ALA A 81 3.58 20.18 10.76
C ALA A 81 3.58 18.63 10.80
N ILE A 82 4.31 17.96 9.89
CA ILE A 82 4.48 16.51 9.87
C ILE A 82 5.15 16.02 11.16
N LEU A 83 6.25 16.65 11.57
CA LEU A 83 7.00 16.28 12.76
C LEU A 83 6.16 16.41 14.03
N ALA A 84 5.44 17.51 14.16
CA ALA A 84 4.53 17.75 15.30
C ALA A 84 3.41 16.69 15.34
N ARG A 85 2.81 16.37 14.20
CA ARG A 85 1.75 15.36 14.11
C ARG A 85 2.28 13.94 14.38
N THR A 86 3.42 13.59 13.80
CA THR A 86 4.06 12.29 14.01
C THR A 86 4.37 12.06 15.51
N LYS A 87 4.92 13.05 16.21
CA LYS A 87 5.19 12.94 17.65
C LYS A 87 3.92 12.63 18.46
N LYS A 88 2.80 13.26 18.10
CA LYS A 88 1.50 12.99 18.74
C LYS A 88 0.99 11.57 18.44
N LEU A 89 1.06 11.15 17.19
CA LEU A 89 0.58 9.83 16.75
C LEU A 89 1.44 8.70 17.31
N ASN A 90 2.76 8.88 17.42
CA ASN A 90 3.63 7.89 18.03
C ASN A 90 3.29 7.65 19.51
N ARG A 91 2.99 8.70 20.28
CA ARG A 91 2.53 8.54 21.67
C ARG A 91 1.22 7.74 21.74
N LYS A 92 0.27 8.01 20.83
CA LYS A 92 -0.97 7.23 20.73
C LYS A 92 -0.68 5.77 20.42
N ARG A 93 0.22 5.50 19.44
CA ARG A 93 0.66 4.15 19.09
C ARG A 93 1.25 3.40 20.28
N ASP A 94 2.11 4.07 21.05
CA ASP A 94 2.80 3.45 22.18
C ASP A 94 1.78 2.99 23.24
N VAL A 95 0.81 3.84 23.59
CA VAL A 95 -0.28 3.46 24.50
C VAL A 95 -1.11 2.29 23.96
N VAL A 96 -1.52 2.35 22.71
CA VAL A 96 -2.33 1.28 22.09
C VAL A 96 -1.56 -0.05 22.05
N TYR A 97 -0.26 -0.02 21.75
CA TYR A 97 0.57 -1.20 21.75
C TYR A 97 0.68 -1.82 23.16
N GLU A 98 0.92 -1.00 24.18
CA GLU A 98 1.02 -1.46 25.58
C GLU A 98 -0.29 -2.11 26.04
N GLU A 99 -1.44 -1.48 25.78
CA GLU A 99 -2.77 -2.05 26.09
C GLU A 99 -3.02 -3.39 25.41
N ILE A 100 -2.62 -3.54 24.14
CA ILE A 100 -2.76 -4.80 23.40
C ILE A 100 -1.85 -5.88 24.01
N MET A 101 -0.60 -5.54 24.33
CA MET A 101 0.36 -6.50 24.91
C MET A 101 -0.05 -6.93 26.32
N GLU A 102 -0.58 -6.01 27.14
CA GLU A 102 -1.13 -6.32 28.46
C GLU A 102 -2.33 -7.28 28.33
N SER A 103 -3.23 -7.03 27.39
CA SER A 103 -4.35 -7.94 27.10
C SER A 103 -3.89 -9.33 26.63
N LEU A 104 -2.78 -9.43 25.91
CA LEU A 104 -2.22 -10.71 25.44
C LEU A 104 -1.58 -11.52 26.56
N GLU A 105 -1.28 -10.92 27.72
CA GLU A 105 -0.80 -11.68 28.91
C GLU A 105 -1.84 -12.69 29.41
N GLU A 106 -3.14 -12.39 29.28
CA GLU A 106 -4.22 -13.32 29.61
C GLU A 106 -4.23 -14.57 28.70
N TYR A 107 -3.64 -14.46 27.52
CA TYR A 107 -3.46 -15.56 26.57
C TYR A 107 -2.08 -16.21 26.63
N GLY A 108 -1.31 -15.87 27.69
CA GLY A 108 0.01 -16.45 27.99
C GLY A 108 1.17 -15.86 27.18
N VAL A 109 1.01 -14.67 26.59
CA VAL A 109 2.10 -13.97 25.92
C VAL A 109 2.78 -13.03 26.90
N HIS A 110 4.03 -13.27 27.20
CA HIS A 110 4.82 -12.46 28.14
C HIS A 110 6.12 -11.97 27.48
N MET A 111 6.27 -10.65 27.38
CA MET A 111 7.53 -10.04 26.97
C MET A 111 8.38 -9.74 28.17
N LEU A 112 9.53 -10.42 28.29
CA LEU A 112 10.41 -10.27 29.44
C LEU A 112 11.10 -8.90 29.45
N ASN A 113 11.22 -8.35 30.66
CA ASN A 113 11.95 -7.12 30.91
C ASN A 113 12.95 -7.37 32.05
N PHE A 114 14.23 -7.01 31.86
CA PHE A 114 15.30 -7.22 32.85
C PHE A 114 15.08 -6.50 34.19
N HIS A 115 14.17 -5.56 34.28
CA HIS A 115 13.79 -4.92 35.56
C HIS A 115 12.92 -5.82 36.45
N LYS A 116 12.18 -6.78 35.88
CA LYS A 116 11.22 -7.65 36.58
C LYS A 116 11.44 -9.15 36.30
N ILE A 117 12.61 -9.54 35.80
CA ILE A 117 12.87 -10.91 35.34
C ILE A 117 13.18 -11.84 36.52
N GLU A 118 12.70 -13.08 36.47
CA GLU A 118 13.06 -14.14 37.42
C GLU A 118 14.54 -14.55 37.26
N LYS A 119 15.14 -15.01 38.36
CA LYS A 119 16.56 -15.39 38.39
C LYS A 119 16.90 -16.50 37.38
N GLU A 120 16.00 -17.47 37.22
CA GLU A 120 16.20 -18.62 36.32
C GLU A 120 16.21 -18.17 34.86
N ASP A 121 15.23 -17.34 34.46
CA ASP A 121 15.15 -16.79 33.12
C ASP A 121 16.36 -15.91 32.80
N ARG A 122 16.77 -15.09 33.76
CA ARG A 122 17.99 -14.27 33.62
C ARG A 122 19.23 -15.13 33.40
N ASN A 123 19.41 -16.24 34.18
CA ASN A 123 20.55 -17.14 34.03
C ASN A 123 20.51 -17.88 32.68
N TYR A 124 19.33 -18.23 32.19
CA TYR A 124 19.15 -18.81 30.85
C TYR A 124 19.56 -17.80 29.76
N LEU A 125 19.02 -16.60 29.81
CA LEU A 125 19.30 -15.56 28.84
C LEU A 125 20.76 -15.10 28.83
N GLU A 126 21.42 -15.11 29.99
CA GLU A 126 22.85 -14.83 30.09
C GLU A 126 23.69 -15.90 29.38
N ARG A 127 23.38 -17.18 29.58
CA ARG A 127 24.03 -18.28 28.87
C ARG A 127 23.76 -18.26 27.38
N TYR A 128 22.50 -17.98 26.99
CA TYR A 128 22.12 -17.83 25.59
C TYR A 128 22.92 -16.68 24.95
N PHE A 129 23.01 -15.54 25.63
CA PHE A 129 23.79 -14.40 25.14
C PHE A 129 25.25 -14.78 24.90
N GLU A 130 25.88 -15.48 25.85
CA GLU A 130 27.29 -15.87 25.74
C GLU A 130 27.55 -16.92 24.65
N ALA A 131 26.66 -17.86 24.49
CA ALA A 131 26.81 -18.97 23.53
C ALA A 131 26.40 -18.62 22.11
N GLU A 132 25.28 -17.91 21.93
CA GLU A 132 24.63 -17.74 20.63
C GLU A 132 24.73 -16.31 20.07
N VAL A 133 24.76 -15.29 20.94
CA VAL A 133 24.70 -13.88 20.49
C VAL A 133 26.07 -13.22 20.48
N ALA A 134 26.83 -13.29 21.59
CA ALA A 134 28.12 -12.61 21.70
C ALA A 134 29.15 -13.02 20.64
N PRO A 135 29.23 -14.30 20.18
CA PRO A 135 30.19 -14.70 19.14
C PRO A 135 29.89 -14.14 17.75
N VAL A 136 28.64 -13.78 17.45
CA VAL A 136 28.21 -13.37 16.09
C VAL A 136 28.05 -11.86 15.94
N ILE A 137 28.03 -11.09 17.03
CA ILE A 137 27.94 -9.62 16.97
C ILE A 137 29.31 -8.98 16.75
N SER A 138 29.32 -7.86 16.00
CA SER A 138 30.55 -7.12 15.69
C SER A 138 30.45 -5.69 16.24
N PRO A 139 30.87 -5.47 17.51
CA PRO A 139 30.87 -4.16 18.14
C PRO A 139 31.93 -3.24 17.54
N SER A 140 31.63 -1.95 17.49
CA SER A 140 32.57 -0.90 17.07
C SER A 140 32.70 0.17 18.15
N ILE A 141 33.91 0.69 18.37
CA ILE A 141 34.14 1.86 19.23
C ILE A 141 34.58 3.01 18.37
N VAL A 142 33.77 4.05 18.31
CA VAL A 142 34.01 5.21 17.45
C VAL A 142 35.25 5.99 17.94
N GLY A 143 36.15 6.31 17.02
CA GLY A 143 37.39 7.04 17.31
C GLY A 143 38.25 7.30 16.07
N LYS A 144 39.41 7.89 16.24
CA LYS A 144 40.30 8.29 15.12
C LYS A 144 40.66 7.16 14.14
N ARG A 145 40.72 5.91 14.62
CA ARG A 145 41.08 4.72 13.82
C ARG A 145 39.88 3.85 13.45
N GLN A 146 38.74 4.13 14.02
CA GLN A 146 37.46 3.46 13.75
C GLN A 146 36.38 4.55 13.55
N PRO A 147 36.10 4.95 12.32
CA PRO A 147 35.07 5.93 12.05
C PRO A 147 33.69 5.40 12.48
N PHE A 148 32.72 6.31 12.56
CA PHE A 148 31.35 5.93 12.82
C PHE A 148 30.87 4.93 11.75
N PRO A 149 30.32 3.75 12.13
CA PRO A 149 29.94 2.74 11.16
C PRO A 149 28.75 3.19 10.30
N PHE A 150 28.69 2.66 9.08
CA PHE A 150 27.50 2.86 8.25
C PHE A 150 26.32 2.09 8.84
N LEU A 151 25.28 2.81 9.26
CA LEU A 151 24.06 2.20 9.76
C LEU A 151 23.11 1.91 8.57
N ARG A 152 22.61 0.68 8.52
CA ARG A 152 21.66 0.27 7.47
C ARG A 152 20.26 0.76 7.77
N ASN A 153 19.48 1.00 6.70
CA ASN A 153 18.11 1.48 6.79
C ASN A 153 17.22 0.49 7.57
N LYS A 154 16.50 1.00 8.56
CA LYS A 154 15.56 0.29 9.43
C LYS A 154 16.15 -0.82 10.32
N GLU A 155 17.45 -1.03 10.32
CA GLU A 155 18.08 -1.95 11.26
C GLU A 155 18.24 -1.33 12.65
N ILE A 156 18.21 -2.19 13.67
CA ILE A 156 18.34 -1.78 15.08
C ILE A 156 19.79 -1.95 15.51
N TYR A 157 20.29 -0.95 16.21
CA TYR A 157 21.64 -0.93 16.81
C TYR A 157 21.56 -0.60 18.29
N ALA A 158 22.42 -1.15 19.10
CA ALA A 158 22.68 -0.66 20.44
C ALA A 158 23.75 0.44 20.37
N VAL A 159 23.46 1.62 20.92
CA VAL A 159 24.39 2.73 21.11
C VAL A 159 24.73 2.86 22.59
N VAL A 160 26.00 2.99 22.91
CA VAL A 160 26.52 2.97 24.29
C VAL A 160 27.52 4.10 24.46
N VAL A 161 27.36 4.88 25.54
CA VAL A 161 28.34 5.86 25.97
C VAL A 161 29.32 5.16 26.89
N LEU A 162 30.57 5.03 26.43
CA LEU A 162 31.67 4.34 27.07
C LEU A 162 32.62 5.34 27.72
N GLU A 163 32.88 5.22 29.01
CA GLU A 163 33.89 6.03 29.70
C GLU A 163 35.16 5.22 29.90
N THR A 164 36.29 5.77 29.50
CA THR A 164 37.62 5.18 29.75
C THR A 164 38.05 5.43 31.17
N LYS A 165 39.02 4.68 31.67
CA LYS A 165 39.65 4.89 33.00
C LYS A 165 40.23 6.31 33.21
N LYS A 166 40.42 7.08 32.13
CA LYS A 166 40.92 8.46 32.15
C LYS A 166 39.77 9.49 32.02
N GLY A 167 38.52 9.06 32.17
CA GLY A 167 37.34 9.94 32.09
C GLY A 167 36.98 10.39 30.67
N LYS A 168 37.58 9.81 29.62
CA LYS A 168 37.26 10.16 28.25
C LYS A 168 36.10 9.33 27.76
N GLU A 169 35.07 10.01 27.17
CA GLU A 169 33.91 9.36 26.56
C GLU A 169 34.16 8.92 25.13
N LYS A 170 33.51 7.84 24.73
CA LYS A 170 33.47 7.27 23.39
C LYS A 170 32.10 6.67 23.11
N LEU A 171 31.75 6.54 21.86
CA LEU A 171 30.55 5.82 21.45
C LEU A 171 30.91 4.37 21.09
N GLY A 172 30.16 3.43 21.65
CA GLY A 172 30.10 2.04 21.21
C GLY A 172 28.85 1.80 20.39
N ILE A 173 28.98 1.14 19.25
CA ILE A 173 27.86 0.78 18.35
C ILE A 173 27.87 -0.73 18.15
N ILE A 174 26.70 -1.38 18.30
CA ILE A 174 26.54 -2.82 18.12
C ILE A 174 25.33 -3.05 17.19
N PRO A 175 25.50 -3.72 16.03
CA PRO A 175 24.36 -4.16 15.23
C PRO A 175 23.59 -5.26 15.97
N CYS A 176 22.27 -5.10 16.11
CA CYS A 176 21.39 -6.08 16.76
C CYS A 176 20.74 -7.05 15.78
N SER A 177 20.76 -6.73 14.49
CA SER A 177 20.15 -7.51 13.39
C SER A 177 21.20 -8.30 12.61
N SER A 178 22.02 -9.11 13.27
CA SER A 178 23.02 -9.95 12.58
C SER A 178 22.41 -11.26 12.09
N ALA A 179 22.89 -11.77 10.95
CA ALA A 179 22.50 -13.08 10.45
C ALA A 179 22.78 -14.17 11.50
N GLY A 180 21.79 -15.00 11.79
CA GLY A 180 21.87 -16.06 12.79
C GLY A 180 21.38 -15.69 14.18
N ILE A 181 21.03 -14.42 14.46
CA ILE A 181 20.39 -14.04 15.73
C ILE A 181 18.87 -14.08 15.55
N GLN A 182 18.20 -14.93 16.32
CA GLN A 182 16.74 -14.94 16.39
C GLN A 182 16.28 -13.71 17.17
N ARG A 183 15.42 -12.88 16.57
CA ARG A 183 14.97 -11.62 17.17
C ARG A 183 14.06 -11.84 18.38
N LEU A 184 13.10 -12.77 18.26
CA LEU A 184 12.19 -13.15 19.35
C LEU A 184 12.70 -14.46 19.99
N ILE A 185 13.39 -14.35 21.13
CA ILE A 185 14.03 -15.46 21.82
C ILE A 185 13.04 -16.10 22.79
N PRO A 186 12.61 -17.36 22.58
CA PRO A 186 11.71 -18.07 23.51
C PRO A 186 12.43 -18.51 24.77
N VAL A 187 11.73 -18.52 25.90
CA VAL A 187 12.25 -19.05 27.16
C VAL A 187 11.84 -20.52 27.30
N PRO A 188 12.76 -21.46 27.42
CA PRO A 188 12.47 -22.89 27.58
C PRO A 188 11.58 -23.18 28.79
N GLY A 189 10.57 -24.02 28.57
CA GLY A 189 9.62 -24.41 29.62
C GLY A 189 8.53 -23.39 29.93
N LYS A 190 8.59 -22.20 29.31
CA LYS A 190 7.57 -21.13 29.45
C LYS A 190 7.02 -20.76 28.07
N THR A 191 6.04 -21.53 27.58
CA THR A 191 5.39 -21.27 26.29
C THR A 191 4.80 -19.86 26.27
N GLY A 192 5.04 -19.09 25.20
CA GLY A 192 4.55 -17.72 25.06
C GLY A 192 5.42 -16.65 25.75
N THR A 193 6.49 -17.04 26.43
CA THR A 193 7.41 -16.10 27.09
C THR A 193 8.62 -15.83 26.21
N TYR A 194 8.90 -14.55 25.95
CA TYR A 194 9.90 -14.12 24.97
C TYR A 194 10.79 -12.97 25.49
N MET A 195 12.02 -12.91 24.96
CA MET A 195 12.92 -11.77 25.08
C MET A 195 13.31 -11.27 23.68
N LEU A 196 13.31 -9.95 23.46
CA LEU A 196 13.86 -9.38 22.22
C LEU A 196 15.39 -9.39 22.25
N SER A 197 16.00 -9.83 21.16
CA SER A 197 17.46 -9.92 21.04
C SER A 197 18.17 -8.58 21.22
N GLU A 198 17.57 -7.50 20.71
CA GLU A 198 18.09 -6.14 20.89
C GLU A 198 18.10 -5.71 22.35
N GLU A 199 17.09 -6.06 23.15
CA GLU A 199 17.06 -5.80 24.58
C GLU A 199 18.06 -6.67 25.34
N LEU A 200 18.23 -7.93 24.93
CA LEU A 200 19.23 -8.83 25.46
C LEU A 200 20.65 -8.27 25.25
N ILE A 201 20.96 -7.84 24.03
CA ILE A 201 22.25 -7.23 23.68
C ILE A 201 22.46 -5.96 24.49
N LEU A 202 21.47 -5.09 24.56
CA LEU A 202 21.56 -3.84 25.31
C LEU A 202 21.77 -4.07 26.82
N HIS A 203 21.21 -5.15 27.38
CA HIS A 203 21.42 -5.50 28.79
C HIS A 203 22.85 -5.91 29.04
N PHE A 204 23.44 -6.77 28.22
CA PHE A 204 24.77 -7.35 28.42
C PHE A 204 25.93 -6.59 27.73
N VAL A 205 25.72 -5.31 27.34
CA VAL A 205 26.78 -4.48 26.71
C VAL A 205 28.05 -4.39 27.54
N SER A 206 27.99 -4.48 28.88
CA SER A 206 29.15 -4.48 29.75
C SER A 206 30.04 -5.71 29.57
N LYS A 207 29.47 -6.86 29.15
CA LYS A 207 30.25 -8.06 28.82
C LYS A 207 30.97 -7.92 27.47
N ILE A 208 30.47 -7.07 26.59
CA ILE A 208 31.06 -6.77 25.27
C ILE A 208 32.17 -5.74 25.42
N PHE A 209 31.90 -4.62 26.07
CA PHE A 209 32.86 -3.51 26.24
C PHE A 209 33.64 -3.64 27.56
N LYS A 210 34.35 -4.76 27.74
CA LYS A 210 35.16 -5.00 28.90
C LYS A 210 36.22 -3.89 29.09
N GLY A 211 36.32 -3.37 30.30
CA GLY A 211 37.28 -2.32 30.64
C GLY A 211 36.81 -0.89 30.45
N TYR A 212 35.56 -0.68 30.01
CA TYR A 212 34.90 0.62 29.98
C TYR A 212 33.81 0.66 31.06
N HIS A 213 33.56 1.87 31.58
CA HIS A 213 32.37 2.15 32.36
C HIS A 213 31.22 2.58 31.39
N ILE A 214 30.04 2.01 31.58
CA ILE A 214 28.85 2.33 30.76
C ILE A 214 28.11 3.49 31.40
N LYS A 215 28.13 4.68 30.78
CA LYS A 215 27.43 5.87 31.27
C LYS A 215 25.96 5.89 30.86
N ALA A 216 25.69 5.63 29.60
CA ALA A 216 24.35 5.59 29.03
C ALA A 216 24.28 4.56 27.91
N LYS A 217 23.08 4.08 27.63
CA LYS A 217 22.81 3.13 26.54
C LYS A 217 21.39 3.25 26.04
N SER A 218 21.21 3.10 24.73
CA SER A 218 19.90 3.09 24.06
C SER A 218 19.93 2.17 22.87
N LEU A 219 18.77 1.68 22.43
CA LEU A 219 18.61 1.18 21.09
C LEU A 219 18.44 2.37 20.15
N LEU A 220 18.93 2.21 18.94
CA LEU A 220 18.90 3.21 17.88
C LEU A 220 18.41 2.56 16.59
N ARG A 221 17.54 3.27 15.86
CA ARG A 221 17.08 2.89 14.53
C ARG A 221 17.07 4.13 13.63
N ILE A 222 17.53 3.99 12.40
CA ILE A 222 17.47 5.08 11.41
C ILE A 222 16.54 4.72 10.27
N THR A 223 15.92 5.75 9.70
CA THR A 223 15.22 5.66 8.42
C THR A 223 15.95 6.52 7.40
N ARG A 224 16.28 5.95 6.23
CA ARG A 224 16.97 6.66 5.15
C ARG A 224 15.99 7.11 4.07
N ASN A 225 16.30 8.18 3.40
CA ASN A 225 15.63 8.55 2.15
C ASN A 225 15.73 7.39 1.16
N ALA A 226 14.67 7.13 0.40
CA ALA A 226 14.63 6.12 -0.66
C ALA A 226 14.07 6.69 -1.97
N ASP A 227 13.86 8.01 -2.04
CA ASP A 227 13.32 8.69 -3.20
C ASP A 227 14.45 9.17 -4.10
N ILE A 228 14.78 8.37 -5.09
CA ILE A 228 15.69 8.74 -6.19
C ILE A 228 14.86 8.88 -7.44
N ASP A 229 15.02 9.97 -8.17
CA ASP A 229 14.45 10.12 -9.50
C ASP A 229 15.27 9.29 -10.49
N ALA A 230 14.72 8.13 -10.86
CA ALA A 230 15.35 7.21 -11.79
C ALA A 230 15.47 7.82 -13.21
N ASP A 231 14.47 8.60 -13.60
CA ASP A 231 14.42 9.17 -14.97
C ASP A 231 15.45 10.27 -15.15
N ALA A 232 15.79 11.03 -14.09
CA ALA A 232 16.81 12.07 -14.12
C ALA A 232 18.25 11.52 -14.15
N LEU A 233 18.46 10.24 -13.83
CA LEU A 233 19.78 9.60 -13.72
C LEU A 233 20.04 8.57 -14.82
N TYR A 234 19.03 8.24 -15.65
CA TYR A 234 19.16 7.23 -16.69
C TYR A 234 20.01 7.73 -17.85
N ASP A 235 21.00 6.95 -18.23
CA ASP A 235 21.84 7.14 -19.42
C ASP A 235 21.36 6.17 -20.51
N GLU A 236 20.99 6.68 -21.68
CA GLU A 236 20.45 5.92 -22.80
C GLU A 236 21.41 4.85 -23.33
N ASP A 237 22.71 4.97 -23.05
CA ASP A 237 23.74 4.01 -23.45
C ASP A 237 23.81 2.76 -22.52
N LEU A 238 23.05 2.75 -21.41
CA LEU A 238 23.03 1.65 -20.44
C LEU A 238 21.82 0.73 -20.62
N ASP A 239 22.02 -0.57 -20.43
CA ASP A 239 20.90 -1.51 -20.27
C ASP A 239 20.03 -1.07 -19.09
N TYR A 240 18.74 -0.85 -19.35
CA TYR A 240 17.82 -0.30 -18.35
C TYR A 240 17.69 -1.18 -17.09
N ARG A 241 17.81 -2.49 -17.22
CA ARG A 241 17.81 -3.41 -16.07
C ARG A 241 19.07 -3.29 -15.24
N GLU A 242 20.24 -3.19 -15.87
CA GLU A 242 21.50 -2.98 -15.14
C GLU A 242 21.49 -1.65 -14.40
N PHE A 243 21.02 -0.60 -15.07
CA PHE A 243 20.78 0.70 -14.43
C PHE A 243 19.87 0.58 -13.20
N MET A 244 18.74 -0.14 -13.29
CA MET A 244 17.82 -0.34 -12.15
C MET A 244 18.49 -1.10 -11.00
N VAL A 245 19.34 -2.07 -11.25
CA VAL A 245 20.14 -2.77 -10.22
C VAL A 245 21.08 -1.80 -9.49
N GLU A 246 21.78 -0.94 -10.22
CA GLU A 246 22.67 0.07 -9.62
C GLU A 246 21.88 1.13 -8.83
N LEU A 247 20.73 1.56 -9.32
CA LEU A 247 19.81 2.47 -8.64
C LEU A 247 19.36 1.89 -7.27
N ILE A 248 18.99 0.61 -7.22
CA ILE A 248 18.60 -0.07 -5.98
C ILE A 248 19.78 -0.08 -4.99
N LYS A 249 21.01 -0.33 -5.46
CA LYS A 249 22.21 -0.27 -4.62
C LYS A 249 22.46 1.15 -4.08
N ALA A 250 22.28 2.17 -4.92
CA ALA A 250 22.45 3.57 -4.53
C ALA A 250 21.43 4.00 -3.47
N ARG A 251 20.15 3.61 -3.60
CA ARG A 251 19.10 3.88 -2.59
C ARG A 251 19.47 3.41 -1.18
N LYS A 252 20.16 2.29 -1.07
CA LYS A 252 20.57 1.73 0.24
C LYS A 252 21.56 2.64 0.98
N LYS A 253 22.16 3.62 0.30
CA LYS A 253 23.20 4.54 0.83
C LYS A 253 22.73 5.98 1.01
N LEU A 254 21.47 6.29 0.72
CA LEU A 254 20.94 7.66 0.83
C LEU A 254 20.95 8.19 2.27
N ALA A 255 20.86 9.51 2.39
CA ALA A 255 20.93 10.20 3.67
C ALA A 255 19.87 9.74 4.68
N PRO A 256 20.21 9.60 5.98
CA PRO A 256 19.23 9.40 7.02
C PRO A 256 18.31 10.61 7.16
N ILE A 257 17.03 10.36 7.42
CA ILE A 257 15.98 11.39 7.57
C ILE A 257 15.17 11.21 8.84
N ARG A 258 15.44 10.19 9.65
CA ARG A 258 14.84 10.00 10.96
C ARG A 258 15.77 9.16 11.82
N LEU A 259 15.91 9.58 13.07
CA LEU A 259 16.60 8.87 14.14
C LEU A 259 15.60 8.51 15.25
N GLU A 260 15.50 7.26 15.61
CA GLU A 260 14.66 6.77 16.68
C GLU A 260 15.52 6.20 17.80
N LEU A 261 15.21 6.55 19.06
CA LEU A 261 15.88 6.08 20.26
C LEU A 261 14.87 5.42 21.20
N SER A 262 15.23 4.29 21.80
CA SER A 262 14.38 3.60 22.77
C SER A 262 14.48 4.14 24.20
N ARG A 263 15.53 4.89 24.49
CA ARG A 263 15.81 5.46 25.83
C ARG A 263 16.34 6.87 25.72
N GLU A 264 16.13 7.63 26.80
CA GLU A 264 16.68 8.97 26.94
C GLU A 264 18.21 8.94 26.97
N MET A 265 18.82 9.87 26.28
CA MET A 265 20.26 10.09 26.27
C MET A 265 20.55 11.58 26.46
N ASP A 266 21.71 11.90 27.01
CA ASP A 266 22.14 13.29 27.19
C ASP A 266 22.14 14.06 25.86
N GLY A 267 21.72 15.33 25.91
CA GLY A 267 21.60 16.17 24.72
C GLY A 267 22.85 16.24 23.86
N ASP A 268 24.04 16.31 24.49
CA ASP A 268 25.34 16.34 23.82
C ASP A 268 25.63 15.03 23.05
N VAL A 269 25.17 13.89 23.59
CA VAL A 269 25.29 12.58 22.93
C VAL A 269 24.35 12.51 21.73
N VAL A 270 23.12 12.98 21.89
CA VAL A 270 22.15 13.04 20.77
C VAL A 270 22.67 13.97 19.67
N GLU A 271 23.27 15.12 20.03
CA GLU A 271 23.89 16.04 19.07
C GLU A 271 25.04 15.38 18.32
N THR A 272 25.91 14.69 19.04
CA THR A 272 27.03 13.92 18.45
C THR A 272 26.52 12.83 17.48
N LEU A 273 25.44 12.13 17.82
CA LEU A 273 24.81 11.15 16.90
C LEU A 273 24.21 11.83 15.66
N CYS A 274 23.54 12.97 15.83
CA CYS A 274 23.01 13.75 14.73
C CYS A 274 24.11 14.23 13.79
N ASP A 275 25.25 14.70 14.31
CA ASP A 275 26.40 15.14 13.52
C ASP A 275 27.01 13.98 12.71
N TYR A 276 27.20 12.80 13.33
CA TYR A 276 27.71 11.63 12.61
C TYR A 276 26.75 11.10 11.54
N LEU A 277 25.45 11.26 11.75
CA LEU A 277 24.41 10.77 10.84
C LEU A 277 23.93 11.84 9.87
N GLU A 278 24.38 13.10 10.03
CA GLU A 278 23.91 14.25 9.25
C GLU A 278 22.37 14.42 9.30
N VAL A 279 21.77 14.20 10.49
CA VAL A 279 20.33 14.30 10.74
C VAL A 279 20.05 15.53 11.60
N ASP A 280 19.07 16.35 11.20
CA ASP A 280 18.61 17.47 12.02
C ASP A 280 17.94 16.96 13.30
N LYS A 281 18.21 17.61 14.44
CA LYS A 281 17.70 17.26 15.77
C LYS A 281 16.15 17.17 15.82
N ASN A 282 15.45 17.91 14.98
CA ASN A 282 13.99 17.85 14.91
C ASN A 282 13.46 16.49 14.42
N PHE A 283 14.28 15.73 13.71
CA PHE A 283 13.97 14.39 13.22
C PHE A 283 14.36 13.26 14.18
N VAL A 284 14.71 13.61 15.42
CA VAL A 284 14.94 12.64 16.49
C VAL A 284 13.62 12.34 17.20
N PHE A 285 13.29 11.06 17.30
CA PHE A 285 12.12 10.56 17.98
C PHE A 285 12.52 9.62 19.12
N ARG A 286 11.78 9.67 20.20
CA ARG A 286 11.87 8.69 21.28
C ARG A 286 10.58 7.90 21.33
N GLY A 287 10.68 6.59 21.52
CA GLY A 287 9.57 5.67 21.75
C GLY A 287 9.83 4.78 22.95
N ASP A 288 8.79 4.47 23.71
CA ASP A 288 8.85 3.63 24.90
C ASP A 288 8.57 2.16 24.57
N ILE A 289 8.19 1.84 23.34
CA ILE A 289 7.93 0.50 22.80
C ILE A 289 9.07 0.04 21.87
N PRO A 290 9.11 -1.24 21.45
CA PRO A 290 10.13 -1.72 20.51
C PRO A 290 10.17 -0.88 19.22
N LEU A 291 11.38 -0.52 18.78
CA LEU A 291 11.59 0.38 17.62
C LEU A 291 11.12 -0.19 16.28
N ASP A 292 10.83 -1.48 16.21
CA ASP A 292 10.25 -2.15 15.05
C ASP A 292 9.28 -3.23 15.52
N LEU A 293 8.03 -3.16 15.06
CA LEU A 293 6.96 -4.07 15.46
C LEU A 293 6.81 -5.29 14.52
N SER A 294 7.73 -5.53 13.60
CA SER A 294 7.64 -6.67 12.67
C SER A 294 7.69 -8.04 13.38
N PHE A 295 8.22 -8.12 14.58
CA PHE A 295 8.27 -9.37 15.37
C PHE A 295 6.90 -9.87 15.83
N VAL A 296 5.88 -9.02 15.86
CA VAL A 296 4.52 -9.38 16.34
C VAL A 296 3.90 -10.52 15.55
N PHE A 297 4.25 -10.68 14.27
CA PHE A 297 3.81 -11.80 13.45
C PHE A 297 4.31 -13.16 13.97
N GLN A 298 5.52 -13.20 14.56
CA GLN A 298 6.05 -14.41 15.18
C GLN A 298 5.27 -14.77 16.46
N ILE A 299 4.83 -13.78 17.24
CA ILE A 299 3.94 -14.00 18.39
C ILE A 299 2.63 -14.60 17.92
N GLN A 300 2.03 -14.03 16.88
CA GLN A 300 0.76 -14.48 16.31
C GLN A 300 0.83 -15.93 15.81
N ASP A 301 1.94 -16.34 15.22
CA ASP A 301 2.12 -17.73 14.77
C ASP A 301 1.98 -18.73 15.92
N GLY A 302 2.45 -18.38 17.12
CA GLY A 302 2.24 -19.16 18.33
C GLY A 302 0.79 -19.21 18.81
N LEU A 303 -0.02 -18.23 18.45
CA LEU A 303 -1.42 -18.08 18.85
C LEU A 303 -2.45 -18.59 17.83
N ARG A 304 -2.03 -19.14 16.68
CA ARG A 304 -2.94 -19.55 15.57
C ARG A 304 -4.05 -20.53 15.98
N LYS A 305 -3.89 -21.26 17.08
CA LYS A 305 -4.90 -22.16 17.62
C LYS A 305 -6.01 -21.44 18.43
N ARG A 306 -5.78 -20.18 18.78
CA ARG A 306 -6.73 -19.31 19.50
C ARG A 306 -7.53 -18.52 18.47
N THR A 307 -8.54 -19.14 17.88
CA THR A 307 -9.32 -18.56 16.77
C THR A 307 -10.01 -17.26 17.14
N GLU A 308 -10.37 -17.08 18.41
CA GLU A 308 -11.00 -15.87 18.96
C GLU A 308 -10.12 -14.61 18.88
N LEU A 309 -8.81 -14.77 18.71
CA LEU A 309 -7.85 -13.67 18.59
C LEU A 309 -7.66 -13.15 17.16
N PHE A 310 -8.28 -13.80 16.18
CA PHE A 310 -8.18 -13.50 14.76
C PHE A 310 -9.55 -13.32 14.13
N TYR A 311 -9.62 -12.62 13.00
CA TYR A 311 -10.82 -12.69 12.17
C TYR A 311 -11.11 -14.13 11.77
N GLU A 312 -12.40 -14.47 11.71
CA GLU A 312 -12.82 -15.77 11.21
C GLU A 312 -12.17 -16.02 9.84
N LYS A 313 -11.59 -17.22 9.67
CA LYS A 313 -10.91 -17.56 8.43
C LYS A 313 -11.93 -17.66 7.30
N ARG A 314 -11.93 -16.70 6.40
CA ARG A 314 -12.73 -16.67 5.18
C ARG A 314 -11.81 -16.86 3.98
N ILE A 315 -12.22 -17.65 3.01
CA ILE A 315 -11.53 -17.90 1.75
C ILE A 315 -12.33 -17.33 0.59
N PRO A 316 -11.68 -16.81 -0.47
CA PRO A 316 -12.38 -16.36 -1.66
C PRO A 316 -13.25 -17.47 -2.24
N GLN A 317 -14.52 -17.16 -2.50
CA GLN A 317 -15.51 -18.12 -2.94
C GLN A 317 -15.51 -18.31 -4.46
N LYS A 318 -16.10 -19.41 -4.93
CA LYS A 318 -16.31 -19.63 -6.36
C LYS A 318 -17.41 -18.68 -6.84
N SER A 319 -17.13 -17.89 -7.85
CA SER A 319 -18.16 -17.03 -8.43
C SER A 319 -19.23 -17.83 -9.16
N PRO A 320 -20.52 -17.55 -8.92
CA PRO A 320 -21.63 -18.26 -9.55
C PRO A 320 -21.76 -17.98 -11.04
N VAL A 321 -21.17 -16.87 -11.52
CA VAL A 321 -21.25 -16.45 -12.93
C VAL A 321 -20.40 -17.30 -13.87
N PHE A 322 -19.55 -18.18 -13.33
CA PHE A 322 -18.68 -19.08 -14.10
C PHE A 322 -19.11 -20.53 -14.00
N ASN A 323 -19.33 -21.16 -15.16
CA ASN A 323 -19.58 -22.59 -15.26
C ASN A 323 -18.22 -23.33 -15.39
N SER A 324 -17.97 -24.31 -14.50
CA SER A 324 -16.73 -25.10 -14.49
C SER A 324 -16.61 -26.13 -15.66
N HIS A 325 -17.68 -26.32 -16.41
CA HIS A 325 -17.76 -27.31 -17.52
C HIS A 325 -17.68 -26.67 -18.90
N GLU A 326 -17.48 -25.38 -18.97
CA GLU A 326 -17.39 -24.60 -20.21
C GLU A 326 -16.11 -23.74 -20.19
N PRO A 327 -15.34 -23.68 -21.30
CA PRO A 327 -14.17 -22.80 -21.38
C PRO A 327 -14.51 -21.36 -21.02
N ILE A 328 -13.61 -20.71 -20.33
CA ILE A 328 -13.85 -19.33 -19.85
C ILE A 328 -14.03 -18.34 -21.01
N LEU A 329 -13.24 -18.48 -22.09
CA LEU A 329 -13.37 -17.62 -23.27
C LEU A 329 -14.75 -17.74 -23.92
N ASP A 330 -15.30 -18.96 -24.01
CA ASP A 330 -16.66 -19.18 -24.58
C ASP A 330 -17.75 -18.55 -23.69
N GLN A 331 -17.56 -18.51 -22.40
CA GLN A 331 -18.48 -17.86 -21.48
C GLN A 331 -18.41 -16.33 -21.61
N ILE A 332 -17.19 -15.76 -21.79
CA ILE A 332 -17.00 -14.33 -21.99
C ILE A 332 -17.58 -13.89 -23.35
N ALA A 333 -17.46 -14.73 -24.39
CA ALA A 333 -18.06 -14.46 -25.70
C ALA A 333 -19.59 -14.30 -25.66
N LYS A 334 -20.26 -14.96 -24.71
CA LYS A 334 -21.73 -14.91 -24.56
C LYS A 334 -22.21 -13.71 -23.76
N LYS A 335 -21.45 -13.32 -22.74
CA LYS A 335 -21.78 -12.23 -21.82
C LYS A 335 -20.53 -11.82 -21.04
N ASP A 336 -20.43 -10.54 -20.71
CA ASP A 336 -19.41 -10.01 -19.82
C ASP A 336 -19.38 -10.77 -18.49
N ARG A 337 -18.18 -10.93 -17.93
CA ARG A 337 -17.95 -11.58 -16.64
C ARG A 337 -17.28 -10.58 -15.69
N PHE A 338 -17.71 -10.66 -14.44
CA PHE A 338 -17.25 -9.74 -13.41
C PHE A 338 -16.83 -10.52 -12.16
N LEU A 339 -15.71 -10.12 -11.56
CA LEU A 339 -15.23 -10.67 -10.30
C LEU A 339 -14.93 -9.54 -9.30
N SER A 340 -15.30 -9.78 -8.04
CA SER A 340 -15.03 -8.88 -6.92
C SER A 340 -14.10 -9.56 -5.91
N TYR A 341 -12.83 -9.15 -5.91
CA TYR A 341 -11.85 -9.63 -4.93
C TYR A 341 -11.98 -8.84 -3.62
N PRO A 342 -11.63 -9.44 -2.46
CA PRO A 342 -11.17 -10.82 -2.20
C PRO A 342 -12.34 -11.78 -1.94
N TYR A 343 -13.57 -11.36 -2.16
CA TYR A 343 -14.79 -12.11 -1.89
C TYR A 343 -14.90 -13.32 -2.80
N GLU A 344 -14.62 -13.11 -4.07
CA GLU A 344 -14.56 -14.13 -5.10
C GLU A 344 -13.13 -14.49 -5.48
N SER A 345 -12.93 -15.71 -5.97
CA SER A 345 -11.62 -16.25 -6.33
C SER A 345 -11.09 -15.71 -7.64
N ILE A 346 -9.79 -15.39 -7.71
CA ILE A 346 -9.07 -15.07 -8.95
C ILE A 346 -8.94 -16.27 -9.92
N LYS A 347 -9.30 -17.48 -9.49
CA LYS A 347 -9.13 -18.70 -10.31
C LYS A 347 -9.70 -18.61 -11.71
N PRO A 348 -10.91 -18.08 -11.98
CA PRO A 348 -11.43 -17.96 -13.34
C PRO A 348 -10.49 -17.17 -14.26
N PHE A 349 -9.87 -16.09 -13.80
CA PHE A 349 -8.88 -15.35 -14.57
C PHE A 349 -7.61 -16.16 -14.86
N LEU A 350 -7.11 -16.91 -13.88
CA LEU A 350 -5.95 -17.79 -14.07
C LEU A 350 -6.26 -18.93 -15.04
N THR A 351 -7.47 -19.50 -14.95
CA THR A 351 -7.95 -20.54 -15.86
C THR A 351 -8.07 -19.98 -17.29
N MET A 352 -8.59 -18.75 -17.45
CA MET A 352 -8.65 -18.08 -18.76
C MET A 352 -7.28 -17.98 -19.42
N LEU A 353 -6.24 -17.59 -18.66
CA LEU A 353 -4.88 -17.49 -19.19
C LEU A 353 -4.30 -18.86 -19.59
N HIS A 354 -4.51 -19.88 -18.74
CA HIS A 354 -4.06 -21.24 -19.04
C HIS A 354 -4.79 -21.84 -20.23
N GLU A 355 -6.11 -21.67 -20.34
CA GLU A 355 -6.88 -22.08 -21.52
C GLU A 355 -6.37 -21.38 -22.78
N ALA A 356 -6.15 -20.05 -22.72
CA ALA A 356 -5.63 -19.28 -23.82
C ALA A 356 -4.22 -19.71 -24.26
N ALA A 357 -3.36 -20.13 -23.32
CA ALA A 357 -2.04 -20.66 -23.62
C ALA A 357 -2.09 -21.96 -24.46
N ASN A 358 -3.16 -22.76 -24.29
CA ASN A 358 -3.32 -24.07 -24.91
C ASN A 358 -4.35 -24.10 -26.06
N ASP A 359 -5.11 -23.04 -26.29
CA ASP A 359 -6.10 -22.95 -27.37
C ASP A 359 -5.41 -22.67 -28.70
N GLU A 360 -5.59 -23.56 -29.70
CA GLU A 360 -4.97 -23.46 -31.04
C GLU A 360 -5.39 -22.21 -31.81
N ASP A 361 -6.61 -21.69 -31.57
CA ASP A 361 -7.12 -20.51 -32.24
C ASP A 361 -6.57 -19.20 -31.62
N VAL A 362 -6.00 -19.24 -30.40
CA VAL A 362 -5.35 -18.11 -29.78
C VAL A 362 -4.01 -17.83 -30.46
N VAL A 363 -3.88 -16.61 -30.98
CA VAL A 363 -2.67 -16.15 -31.68
C VAL A 363 -1.79 -15.23 -30.86
N SER A 364 -2.37 -14.47 -29.94
CA SER A 364 -1.59 -13.52 -29.14
C SER A 364 -2.19 -13.30 -27.75
N ILE A 365 -1.31 -13.08 -26.76
CA ILE A 365 -1.65 -12.63 -25.41
C ILE A 365 -0.81 -11.38 -25.09
N LYS A 366 -1.45 -10.29 -24.69
CA LYS A 366 -0.80 -9.02 -24.33
C LYS A 366 -1.17 -8.61 -22.91
N MET A 367 -0.18 -8.19 -22.11
CA MET A 367 -0.41 -7.90 -20.70
C MET A 367 0.50 -6.81 -20.14
N THR A 368 -0.05 -6.01 -19.21
CA THR A 368 0.74 -5.04 -18.41
C THR A 368 0.94 -5.60 -17.00
N LEU A 369 2.19 -5.64 -16.51
CA LEU A 369 2.55 -6.12 -15.18
C LEU A 369 3.20 -5.02 -14.35
N TYR A 370 2.69 -4.81 -13.13
CA TYR A 370 3.22 -3.79 -12.20
C TYR A 370 3.81 -4.43 -10.93
N ARG A 371 3.04 -5.19 -10.19
CA ARG A 371 3.45 -5.95 -9.00
C ARG A 371 3.04 -7.39 -9.15
N VAL A 372 4.01 -8.26 -9.25
CA VAL A 372 3.82 -9.69 -9.52
C VAL A 372 4.17 -10.51 -8.28
N ALA A 373 3.46 -11.60 -8.02
CA ALA A 373 3.79 -12.50 -6.93
C ALA A 373 5.17 -13.17 -7.13
N LYS A 374 5.85 -13.54 -6.04
CA LYS A 374 7.13 -14.25 -6.11
C LYS A 374 7.04 -15.63 -6.81
N GLN A 375 5.86 -16.25 -6.74
CA GLN A 375 5.48 -17.45 -7.44
C GLN A 375 4.17 -17.12 -8.14
N SER A 376 4.24 -16.69 -9.39
CA SER A 376 3.10 -16.14 -10.13
C SER A 376 2.61 -17.11 -11.18
N LYS A 377 1.39 -17.60 -10.99
CA LYS A 377 0.67 -18.41 -12.00
C LYS A 377 0.35 -17.62 -13.26
N VAL A 378 0.24 -16.30 -13.13
CA VAL A 378 0.05 -15.40 -14.28
C VAL A 378 1.28 -15.46 -15.19
N VAL A 379 2.48 -15.33 -14.63
CA VAL A 379 3.73 -15.39 -15.39
C VAL A 379 3.97 -16.80 -15.94
N GLU A 380 3.69 -17.85 -15.15
CA GLU A 380 3.75 -19.23 -15.60
C GLU A 380 2.88 -19.46 -16.85
N ALA A 381 1.64 -18.96 -16.85
CA ALA A 381 0.75 -19.09 -18.01
C ALA A 381 1.22 -18.30 -19.25
N LEU A 382 1.87 -17.14 -19.07
CA LEU A 382 2.44 -16.37 -20.16
C LEU A 382 3.66 -17.09 -20.78
N ILE A 383 4.49 -17.70 -19.95
CA ILE A 383 5.61 -18.54 -20.40
C ILE A 383 5.08 -19.74 -21.18
N GLU A 384 4.09 -20.46 -20.63
CA GLU A 384 3.44 -21.59 -21.31
C GLU A 384 2.87 -21.19 -22.68
N ALA A 385 2.23 -20.02 -22.77
CA ALA A 385 1.71 -19.49 -24.02
C ALA A 385 2.82 -19.25 -25.06
N ALA A 386 3.94 -18.66 -24.66
CA ALA A 386 5.09 -18.42 -25.56
C ALA A 386 5.73 -19.72 -26.04
N GLU A 387 5.93 -20.68 -25.12
CA GLU A 387 6.43 -22.01 -25.43
C GLU A 387 5.51 -22.79 -26.40
N ASN A 388 4.19 -22.55 -26.32
CA ASN A 388 3.18 -23.07 -27.25
C ASN A 388 3.08 -22.27 -28.56
N GLY A 389 4.01 -21.35 -28.82
CA GLY A 389 4.13 -20.61 -30.08
C GLY A 389 3.17 -19.42 -30.23
N LYS A 390 2.53 -18.93 -29.13
CA LYS A 390 1.72 -17.74 -29.18
C LYS A 390 2.60 -16.47 -29.17
N GLU A 391 2.16 -15.40 -29.80
CA GLU A 391 2.76 -14.08 -29.64
C GLU A 391 2.43 -13.56 -28.25
N VAL A 392 3.42 -13.48 -27.37
CA VAL A 392 3.22 -12.96 -25.99
C VAL A 392 3.96 -11.65 -25.84
N PHE A 393 3.20 -10.56 -25.63
CA PHE A 393 3.72 -9.22 -25.37
C PHE A 393 3.47 -8.85 -23.91
N VAL A 394 4.54 -8.52 -23.18
CA VAL A 394 4.44 -8.18 -21.76
C VAL A 394 5.17 -6.86 -21.48
N LEU A 395 4.43 -5.89 -20.98
CA LEU A 395 5.06 -4.71 -20.39
C LEU A 395 5.26 -4.94 -18.90
N VAL A 396 6.53 -4.94 -18.44
CA VAL A 396 6.90 -5.09 -17.04
C VAL A 396 7.38 -3.73 -16.50
N GLU A 397 6.67 -3.16 -15.54
CA GLU A 397 7.05 -1.89 -14.90
C GLU A 397 8.16 -2.11 -13.87
N LEU A 398 9.42 -1.84 -14.23
CA LEU A 398 10.57 -2.00 -13.36
C LEU A 398 10.66 -0.93 -12.24
N LYS A 399 9.99 0.22 -12.41
CA LYS A 399 9.95 1.30 -11.40
C LYS A 399 8.90 1.07 -10.31
N ALA A 400 8.36 -0.17 -10.16
CA ALA A 400 7.44 -0.53 -9.09
C ALA A 400 8.20 -0.57 -7.75
N ARG A 401 8.11 0.49 -6.95
CA ARG A 401 8.89 0.66 -5.70
C ARG A 401 8.80 -0.55 -4.78
N PHE A 402 9.96 -1.02 -4.32
CA PHE A 402 10.19 -2.17 -3.44
C PHE A 402 9.88 -3.55 -4.06
N ASP A 403 9.43 -3.59 -5.32
CA ASP A 403 9.23 -4.81 -6.10
C ASP A 403 10.21 -4.92 -7.29
N GLU A 404 11.14 -3.98 -7.41
CA GLU A 404 12.06 -3.87 -8.54
C GLU A 404 12.88 -5.15 -8.76
N GLU A 405 13.48 -5.72 -7.69
CA GLU A 405 14.29 -6.95 -7.78
C GLU A 405 13.44 -8.15 -8.27
N ASN A 406 12.20 -8.25 -7.79
CA ASN A 406 11.28 -9.31 -8.21
C ASN A 406 10.88 -9.16 -9.68
N ASN A 407 10.56 -7.93 -10.11
CA ASN A 407 10.15 -7.67 -11.50
C ASN A 407 11.32 -7.86 -12.49
N ILE A 408 12.55 -7.50 -12.10
CA ILE A 408 13.76 -7.81 -12.88
C ILE A 408 13.93 -9.34 -13.05
N GLY A 409 13.72 -10.11 -11.99
CA GLY A 409 13.79 -11.57 -12.05
C GLY A 409 12.79 -12.16 -13.04
N TRP A 410 11.53 -11.75 -12.95
CA TRP A 410 10.47 -12.23 -13.84
C TRP A 410 10.66 -11.78 -15.30
N SER A 411 11.15 -10.57 -15.54
CA SER A 411 11.39 -10.10 -16.91
C SER A 411 12.38 -10.98 -17.66
N ARG A 412 13.43 -11.46 -17.00
CA ARG A 412 14.40 -12.40 -17.60
C ARG A 412 13.75 -13.72 -17.97
N LEU A 413 12.96 -14.30 -17.06
CA LEU A 413 12.30 -15.58 -17.33
C LEU A 413 11.31 -15.49 -18.50
N LEU A 414 10.59 -14.38 -18.63
CA LEU A 414 9.69 -14.13 -19.75
C LEU A 414 10.46 -14.01 -21.08
N GLU A 415 11.59 -13.30 -21.11
CA GLU A 415 12.45 -13.20 -22.30
C GLU A 415 13.05 -14.53 -22.69
N ASP A 416 13.57 -15.30 -21.72
CA ASP A 416 14.14 -16.62 -21.94
C ASP A 416 13.12 -17.60 -22.55
N ALA A 417 11.84 -17.43 -22.24
CA ALA A 417 10.72 -18.18 -22.82
C ALA A 417 10.29 -17.68 -24.21
N GLY A 418 10.85 -16.58 -24.71
CA GLY A 418 10.52 -16.00 -26.00
C GLY A 418 9.41 -14.98 -26.02
N CYS A 419 8.99 -14.47 -24.85
CA CYS A 419 8.06 -13.34 -24.78
C CYS A 419 8.72 -12.05 -25.27
N HIS A 420 7.95 -11.19 -25.93
CA HIS A 420 8.36 -9.81 -26.22
C HIS A 420 8.12 -8.96 -24.97
N VAL A 421 9.20 -8.62 -24.26
CA VAL A 421 9.15 -7.85 -23.00
C VAL A 421 9.61 -6.43 -23.22
N ILE A 422 8.85 -5.44 -22.71
CA ILE A 422 9.27 -4.05 -22.61
C ILE A 422 9.26 -3.55 -21.16
N TYR A 423 10.14 -2.63 -20.82
CA TYR A 423 10.44 -2.19 -19.45
C TYR A 423 9.87 -0.81 -19.14
N GLY A 424 8.54 -0.67 -19.20
CA GLY A 424 7.88 0.61 -18.96
C GLY A 424 7.93 1.56 -20.16
N LEU A 425 7.69 2.84 -19.91
CA LEU A 425 7.73 3.93 -20.88
C LEU A 425 8.60 5.07 -20.34
N ASP A 426 9.28 5.78 -21.25
CA ASP A 426 10.04 6.98 -20.88
C ASP A 426 9.10 8.09 -20.40
N GLY A 427 9.44 8.70 -19.27
CA GLY A 427 8.65 9.78 -18.66
C GLY A 427 7.32 9.34 -18.02
N TYR A 428 6.86 8.09 -18.20
CA TYR A 428 5.62 7.58 -17.65
C TYR A 428 5.82 6.27 -16.91
N LYS A 429 5.01 6.05 -15.86
CA LYS A 429 4.89 4.73 -15.23
C LYS A 429 3.64 4.03 -15.73
N VAL A 430 3.76 2.78 -16.14
CA VAL A 430 2.60 1.99 -16.56
C VAL A 430 1.97 1.33 -15.34
N HIS A 431 0.76 1.77 -15.00
CA HIS A 431 0.03 1.29 -13.82
C HIS A 431 -1.33 0.67 -14.18
N SER A 432 -1.69 0.63 -15.46
CA SER A 432 -2.88 -0.07 -15.95
C SER A 432 -2.84 -1.56 -15.61
N LYS A 433 -4.02 -2.17 -15.49
CA LYS A 433 -4.20 -3.62 -15.36
C LYS A 433 -5.04 -4.06 -16.53
N LEU A 434 -4.35 -4.37 -17.60
CA LEU A 434 -4.91 -4.69 -18.90
C LEU A 434 -4.31 -5.99 -19.40
N CYS A 435 -5.17 -6.94 -19.74
CA CYS A 435 -4.83 -8.20 -20.41
C CYS A 435 -5.73 -8.34 -21.63
N GLN A 436 -5.15 -8.72 -22.75
CA GLN A 436 -5.88 -8.98 -23.99
C GLN A 436 -5.43 -10.29 -24.62
N ILE A 437 -6.39 -11.15 -24.92
CA ILE A 437 -6.23 -12.39 -25.67
C ILE A 437 -6.87 -12.18 -27.04
N MET A 438 -6.16 -12.54 -28.12
CA MET A 438 -6.67 -12.49 -29.47
C MET A 438 -6.79 -13.88 -30.03
N LYS A 439 -8.00 -14.24 -30.49
CA LYS A 439 -8.28 -15.46 -31.27
C LYS A 439 -8.45 -15.12 -32.74
N LYS A 440 -8.02 -16.03 -33.60
CA LYS A 440 -8.29 -15.95 -35.04
C LYS A 440 -9.09 -17.16 -35.46
N LYS A 441 -10.36 -16.96 -35.73
CA LYS A 441 -11.28 -18.03 -36.13
C LYS A 441 -11.96 -17.66 -37.46
N ASP A 442 -11.97 -18.53 -38.40
CA ASP A 442 -12.61 -18.37 -39.73
C ASP A 442 -12.20 -17.07 -40.45
N GLY A 443 -10.97 -16.60 -40.26
CA GLY A 443 -10.45 -15.36 -40.82
C GLY A 443 -10.79 -14.08 -40.04
N ASN A 444 -11.61 -14.16 -39.00
CA ASN A 444 -11.98 -13.05 -38.13
C ASN A 444 -11.10 -13.00 -36.86
N VAL A 445 -10.83 -11.81 -36.36
CA VAL A 445 -10.14 -11.59 -35.09
C VAL A 445 -11.16 -11.32 -34.00
N GLU A 446 -11.13 -12.11 -32.96
CA GLU A 446 -11.92 -11.94 -31.75
C GLU A 446 -11.02 -11.45 -30.60
N TYR A 447 -11.50 -10.49 -29.82
CA TYR A 447 -10.80 -9.93 -28.67
C TYR A 447 -11.47 -10.37 -27.37
N TYR A 448 -10.66 -10.83 -26.44
CA TYR A 448 -11.07 -11.09 -25.07
C TYR A 448 -10.23 -10.20 -24.16
N THR A 449 -10.86 -9.21 -23.56
CA THR A 449 -10.16 -8.17 -22.83
C THR A 449 -10.51 -8.25 -21.35
N GLN A 450 -9.52 -8.34 -20.49
CA GLN A 450 -9.70 -8.21 -19.06
C GLN A 450 -9.12 -6.87 -18.58
N ILE A 451 -9.90 -6.14 -17.79
CA ILE A 451 -9.52 -4.85 -17.20
C ILE A 451 -9.78 -4.92 -15.70
N GLY A 452 -8.75 -4.62 -14.91
CA GLY A 452 -8.82 -4.69 -13.46
C GLY A 452 -8.52 -3.36 -12.77
N THR A 453 -9.00 -3.22 -11.53
CA THR A 453 -8.59 -2.13 -10.64
C THR A 453 -7.31 -2.48 -9.88
N GLY A 454 -7.03 -3.76 -9.66
CA GLY A 454 -5.93 -4.31 -8.89
C GLY A 454 -4.87 -5.05 -9.70
N ASN A 455 -3.69 -5.20 -9.11
CA ASN A 455 -2.56 -5.89 -9.73
C ASN A 455 -2.82 -7.38 -9.94
N TYR A 456 -2.15 -7.96 -10.93
CA TYR A 456 -2.13 -9.40 -11.20
C TYR A 456 -1.25 -10.13 -10.17
N ASN A 457 -1.77 -10.27 -8.96
CA ASN A 457 -1.03 -10.85 -7.85
C ASN A 457 -1.99 -11.67 -6.95
N GLU A 458 -1.79 -12.97 -6.95
CA GLU A 458 -2.67 -13.94 -6.29
C GLU A 458 -2.73 -13.78 -4.76
N LYS A 459 -1.69 -13.18 -4.16
CA LYS A 459 -1.67 -12.90 -2.71
C LYS A 459 -2.50 -11.67 -2.39
N THR A 460 -2.30 -10.57 -3.15
CA THR A 460 -3.06 -9.34 -2.91
C THR A 460 -4.53 -9.49 -3.27
N ALA A 461 -4.88 -10.35 -4.24
CA ALA A 461 -6.26 -10.69 -4.55
C ALA A 461 -7.04 -11.36 -3.41
N ARG A 462 -6.37 -11.77 -2.32
CA ARG A 462 -6.99 -12.30 -1.09
C ARG A 462 -7.10 -11.27 0.04
N LEU A 463 -6.53 -10.09 -0.15
CA LEU A 463 -6.36 -9.08 0.91
C LEU A 463 -6.89 -7.70 0.50
N TYR A 464 -6.98 -7.43 -0.81
CA TYR A 464 -7.38 -6.13 -1.36
C TYR A 464 -8.73 -6.24 -2.03
N THR A 465 -9.59 -5.24 -1.83
CA THR A 465 -10.84 -5.16 -2.59
C THR A 465 -10.52 -4.63 -3.97
N ASP A 466 -10.72 -5.44 -4.99
CA ASP A 466 -10.52 -5.08 -6.38
C ASP A 466 -11.59 -5.67 -7.29
N LEU A 467 -11.77 -5.07 -8.43
CA LEU A 467 -12.77 -5.43 -9.43
C LEU A 467 -12.08 -5.86 -10.72
N SER A 468 -12.66 -6.83 -11.40
CA SER A 468 -12.14 -7.40 -12.64
C SER A 468 -13.28 -7.62 -13.63
N LEU A 469 -13.26 -6.89 -14.74
CA LEU A 469 -14.15 -7.06 -15.89
C LEU A 469 -13.46 -7.93 -16.94
N MET A 470 -14.16 -8.90 -17.50
CA MET A 470 -13.76 -9.70 -18.67
C MET A 470 -14.86 -9.56 -19.73
N THR A 471 -14.49 -9.06 -20.90
CA THR A 471 -15.43 -8.76 -21.99
C THR A 471 -14.91 -9.20 -23.34
N ALA A 472 -15.80 -9.58 -24.23
CA ALA A 472 -15.53 -9.81 -25.64
C ALA A 472 -16.08 -8.67 -26.52
N ASP A 473 -16.47 -7.52 -25.94
CA ASP A 473 -16.92 -6.37 -26.72
C ASP A 473 -15.82 -5.92 -27.70
N PRO A 474 -16.08 -5.96 -29.03
CA PRO A 474 -15.09 -5.61 -30.04
C PRO A 474 -14.65 -4.14 -29.97
N LYS A 475 -15.46 -3.23 -29.43
CA LYS A 475 -15.11 -1.82 -29.25
C LYS A 475 -14.03 -1.68 -28.18
N ILE A 476 -14.24 -2.30 -27.02
CA ILE A 476 -13.26 -2.35 -25.94
C ILE A 476 -11.99 -3.10 -26.41
N GLY A 477 -12.16 -4.22 -27.11
CA GLY A 477 -11.05 -5.02 -27.65
C GLY A 477 -10.17 -4.24 -28.63
N THR A 478 -10.78 -3.52 -29.57
CA THR A 478 -10.05 -2.69 -30.54
C THR A 478 -9.29 -1.56 -29.87
N GLU A 479 -9.90 -0.89 -28.89
CA GLU A 479 -9.23 0.18 -28.17
C GLU A 479 -8.11 -0.34 -27.26
N ALA A 480 -8.29 -1.49 -26.60
CA ALA A 480 -7.22 -2.14 -25.84
C ALA A 480 -6.03 -2.55 -26.75
N ALA A 481 -6.30 -3.04 -27.96
CA ALA A 481 -5.25 -3.32 -28.94
C ALA A 481 -4.47 -2.07 -29.35
N ARG A 482 -5.16 -0.91 -29.51
CA ARG A 482 -4.51 0.39 -29.78
C ARG A 482 -3.64 0.84 -28.59
N VAL A 483 -4.09 0.61 -27.35
CA VAL A 483 -3.26 0.88 -26.17
C VAL A 483 -1.97 0.07 -26.20
N PHE A 484 -2.04 -1.25 -26.43
CA PHE A 484 -0.86 -2.09 -26.51
C PHE A 484 0.06 -1.72 -27.68
N GLN A 485 -0.51 -1.34 -28.82
CA GLN A 485 0.28 -0.88 -29.98
C GLN A 485 1.03 0.41 -29.64
N ALA A 486 0.40 1.39 -29.00
CA ALA A 486 1.06 2.62 -28.57
C ALA A 486 2.19 2.31 -27.56
N LEU A 487 1.91 1.46 -26.57
CA LEU A 487 2.92 1.04 -25.58
C LEU A 487 4.13 0.35 -26.24
N ALA A 488 3.90 -0.49 -27.23
CA ALA A 488 4.98 -1.16 -27.98
C ALA A 488 5.86 -0.20 -28.78
N MET A 489 5.32 0.97 -29.17
CA MET A 489 6.06 2.05 -29.84
C MET A 489 6.66 3.08 -28.88
N GLY A 490 6.55 2.88 -27.56
CA GLY A 490 7.02 3.84 -26.56
C GLY A 490 6.10 5.08 -26.42
N GLU A 491 4.86 4.99 -26.87
CA GLU A 491 3.92 6.11 -26.95
C GLU A 491 2.70 5.92 -26.03
N THR A 492 1.89 6.97 -25.90
CA THR A 492 0.59 6.96 -25.22
C THR A 492 -0.51 7.35 -26.20
N VAL A 493 -1.72 6.83 -25.98
CA VAL A 493 -2.88 7.15 -26.83
C VAL A 493 -3.40 8.57 -26.59
N GLU A 494 -3.82 9.25 -27.67
CA GLU A 494 -4.33 10.63 -27.59
C GLU A 494 -5.78 10.68 -27.12
N ASP A 495 -6.64 9.88 -27.71
CA ASP A 495 -8.07 9.81 -27.41
C ASP A 495 -8.65 8.43 -27.72
N MET A 496 -9.72 8.07 -26.99
CA MET A 496 -10.46 6.82 -27.10
C MET A 496 -11.96 7.12 -26.94
N ASP A 497 -12.82 6.37 -27.60
CA ASP A 497 -14.27 6.58 -27.51
C ASP A 497 -14.89 5.95 -26.27
N HIS A 498 -14.43 4.75 -25.89
CA HIS A 498 -14.99 3.92 -24.81
C HIS A 498 -14.08 3.87 -23.59
N LEU A 499 -12.81 3.54 -23.75
CA LEU A 499 -11.84 3.50 -22.66
C LEU A 499 -11.41 4.92 -22.26
N LEU A 500 -11.22 5.13 -20.95
CA LEU A 500 -10.56 6.35 -20.47
C LEU A 500 -9.09 6.04 -20.18
N VAL A 501 -8.18 6.57 -20.98
CA VAL A 501 -6.75 6.26 -20.89
C VAL A 501 -5.97 7.49 -20.48
N ALA A 502 -5.25 7.42 -19.34
CA ALA A 502 -4.26 8.42 -18.97
C ALA A 502 -2.92 8.15 -19.69
N PRO A 503 -2.10 9.21 -19.93
CA PRO A 503 -2.20 10.56 -19.37
C PRO A 503 -3.06 11.54 -20.16
N LYS A 504 -3.48 11.25 -21.37
CA LYS A 504 -4.04 12.28 -22.28
C LYS A 504 -5.56 12.39 -22.25
N CYS A 505 -6.31 11.28 -22.25
CA CYS A 505 -7.76 11.38 -22.37
C CYS A 505 -8.54 11.25 -21.06
N LEU A 506 -8.09 10.44 -20.08
CA LEU A 506 -8.85 10.15 -18.87
C LEU A 506 -9.32 11.40 -18.11
N GLN A 507 -8.41 12.32 -17.79
CA GLN A 507 -8.76 13.52 -17.02
C GLN A 507 -9.77 14.39 -17.76
N ASN A 508 -9.57 14.62 -19.06
CA ASN A 508 -10.45 15.48 -19.86
C ASN A 508 -11.87 14.90 -19.97
N LYS A 509 -11.99 13.58 -20.15
CA LYS A 509 -13.30 12.90 -20.21
C LYS A 509 -14.01 12.89 -18.86
N VAL A 510 -13.27 12.70 -17.76
CA VAL A 510 -13.83 12.83 -16.40
C VAL A 510 -14.37 14.25 -16.18
N LEU A 511 -13.62 15.28 -16.56
CA LEU A 511 -14.07 16.67 -16.45
C LEU A 511 -15.32 16.93 -17.28
N ALA A 512 -15.40 16.40 -18.51
CA ALA A 512 -16.57 16.54 -19.37
C ALA A 512 -17.82 15.86 -18.77
N MET A 513 -17.66 14.66 -18.16
CA MET A 513 -18.77 13.99 -17.48
C MET A 513 -19.25 14.75 -16.24
N ILE A 514 -18.35 15.42 -15.52
CA ILE A 514 -18.73 16.32 -14.41
C ILE A 514 -19.48 17.54 -14.97
N ASP A 515 -19.04 18.11 -16.09
CA ASP A 515 -19.74 19.23 -16.77
C ASP A 515 -21.15 18.82 -17.22
N GLU A 516 -21.35 17.62 -17.75
CA GLU A 516 -22.68 17.09 -18.08
C GLU A 516 -23.61 17.10 -16.86
N GLU A 517 -23.11 16.63 -15.68
CA GLU A 517 -23.91 16.64 -14.44
C GLU A 517 -24.19 18.07 -13.94
N ILE A 518 -23.26 19.01 -14.11
CA ILE A 518 -23.50 20.42 -13.83
C ILE A 518 -24.64 20.98 -14.70
N GLU A 519 -24.67 20.68 -15.99
CA GLU A 519 -25.73 21.13 -16.89
C GLU A 519 -27.08 20.51 -16.52
N HIS A 520 -27.15 19.22 -16.16
CA HIS A 520 -28.39 18.60 -15.67
C HIS A 520 -28.90 19.28 -14.37
N ALA A 521 -28.02 19.57 -13.43
CA ALA A 521 -28.40 20.29 -12.21
C ALA A 521 -28.90 21.69 -12.46
N LYS A 522 -28.30 22.44 -13.42
CA LYS A 522 -28.75 23.80 -13.79
C LYS A 522 -30.13 23.84 -14.39
N VAL A 523 -30.58 22.81 -15.11
CA VAL A 523 -31.92 22.72 -15.63
C VAL A 523 -32.92 22.09 -14.67
N GLY A 524 -32.51 21.80 -13.44
CA GLY A 524 -33.34 21.26 -12.36
C GLY A 524 -33.57 19.74 -12.45
N GLU A 525 -32.76 19.03 -13.23
CA GLU A 525 -32.76 17.58 -13.27
C GLU A 525 -31.93 17.01 -12.12
N GLN A 526 -32.21 15.76 -11.73
CA GLN A 526 -31.45 15.07 -10.73
C GLN A 526 -30.03 14.77 -11.24
N ALA A 527 -29.00 15.33 -10.60
CA ALA A 527 -27.62 15.17 -10.95
C ALA A 527 -26.83 14.53 -9.82
N TYR A 528 -25.97 13.56 -10.16
CA TYR A 528 -25.25 12.74 -9.19
C TYR A 528 -23.86 12.36 -9.67
N ILE A 529 -22.90 12.38 -8.71
CA ILE A 529 -21.56 11.85 -8.91
C ILE A 529 -21.21 10.94 -7.74
N GLY A 530 -20.88 9.68 -8.05
CA GLY A 530 -20.38 8.68 -7.08
C GLY A 530 -18.93 8.31 -7.38
N LEU A 531 -18.02 8.45 -6.42
CA LEU A 531 -16.60 8.18 -6.63
C LEU A 531 -16.03 7.30 -5.53
N LYS A 532 -15.44 6.17 -5.91
CA LYS A 532 -14.59 5.37 -5.00
C LYS A 532 -13.17 5.37 -5.50
N MET A 533 -12.21 5.66 -4.61
CA MET A 533 -10.78 5.67 -4.94
C MET A 533 -9.90 5.61 -3.69
N ASN A 534 -8.59 5.42 -3.90
CA ASN A 534 -7.66 5.45 -2.77
C ASN A 534 -7.23 6.87 -2.42
N SER A 535 -7.12 7.77 -3.41
CA SER A 535 -6.62 9.13 -3.18
C SER A 535 -7.24 10.15 -4.12
N LEU A 536 -7.59 11.32 -3.56
CA LEU A 536 -8.08 12.50 -4.28
C LEU A 536 -7.14 13.67 -4.00
N THR A 537 -6.32 14.05 -4.99
CA THR A 537 -5.34 15.16 -4.88
C THR A 537 -5.21 15.99 -6.16
N ASP A 538 -5.86 15.62 -7.25
CA ASP A 538 -5.82 16.37 -8.51
C ASP A 538 -6.61 17.66 -8.37
N LYS A 539 -5.89 18.80 -8.41
CA LYS A 539 -6.50 20.11 -8.16
C LYS A 539 -7.53 20.48 -9.22
N ARG A 540 -7.30 20.10 -10.49
CA ARG A 540 -8.22 20.42 -11.57
C ARG A 540 -9.55 19.67 -11.41
N ILE A 541 -9.49 18.38 -11.06
CA ILE A 541 -10.71 17.60 -10.78
C ILE A 541 -11.38 18.08 -9.50
N MET A 542 -10.64 18.36 -8.42
CA MET A 542 -11.22 18.89 -7.18
C MET A 542 -11.94 20.22 -7.40
N ASN A 543 -11.37 21.15 -8.18
CA ASN A 543 -12.01 22.43 -8.51
C ASN A 543 -13.32 22.18 -9.28
N LYS A 544 -13.34 21.23 -10.19
CA LYS A 544 -14.54 20.88 -10.97
C LYS A 544 -15.62 20.23 -10.09
N LEU A 545 -15.25 19.41 -9.11
CA LEU A 545 -16.20 18.86 -8.11
C LEU A 545 -16.78 19.97 -7.22
N VAL A 546 -15.99 20.98 -6.85
CA VAL A 546 -16.49 22.16 -6.13
C VAL A 546 -17.51 22.93 -6.99
N GLU A 547 -17.21 23.16 -8.26
CA GLU A 547 -18.14 23.79 -9.22
C GLU A 547 -19.44 22.98 -9.32
N ALA A 548 -19.36 21.65 -9.41
CA ALA A 548 -20.52 20.76 -9.44
C ALA A 548 -21.35 20.87 -8.15
N SER A 549 -20.71 20.87 -6.98
CA SER A 549 -21.39 21.08 -5.70
C SER A 549 -22.12 22.44 -5.64
N CYS A 550 -21.44 23.51 -6.07
CA CYS A 550 -22.07 24.85 -6.16
C CYS A 550 -23.26 24.91 -7.10
N SER A 551 -23.28 24.05 -8.13
CA SER A 551 -24.37 23.95 -9.10
C SER A 551 -25.53 23.04 -8.63
N GLY A 552 -25.42 22.41 -7.46
CA GLY A 552 -26.46 21.56 -6.89
C GLY A 552 -26.30 20.06 -7.19
N VAL A 553 -25.20 19.62 -7.79
CA VAL A 553 -24.91 18.19 -8.00
C VAL A 553 -24.64 17.53 -6.64
N HIS A 554 -25.32 16.42 -6.36
CA HIS A 554 -25.05 15.60 -5.18
C HIS A 554 -23.83 14.70 -5.44
N ILE A 555 -22.86 14.72 -4.51
CA ILE A 555 -21.57 14.02 -4.70
C ILE A 555 -21.26 13.17 -3.48
N ASP A 556 -21.21 11.85 -3.67
CA ASP A 556 -20.78 10.90 -2.65
C ASP A 556 -19.40 10.30 -2.99
N MET A 557 -18.50 10.29 -2.03
CA MET A 557 -17.17 9.76 -2.23
C MET A 557 -16.74 8.79 -1.14
N VAL A 558 -16.17 7.65 -1.55
CA VAL A 558 -15.48 6.68 -0.69
C VAL A 558 -13.98 6.81 -0.95
N VAL A 559 -13.26 7.56 -0.11
CA VAL A 559 -11.82 7.83 -0.26
C VAL A 559 -11.05 7.21 0.90
N ARG A 560 -10.42 6.07 0.66
CA ARG A 560 -9.71 5.33 1.71
C ARG A 560 -8.55 6.10 2.34
N GLY A 561 -7.71 6.73 1.52
CA GLY A 561 -6.43 7.29 1.95
C GLY A 561 -6.40 8.81 1.95
N ILE A 562 -5.58 9.38 1.07
CA ILE A 562 -5.39 10.84 0.95
C ILE A 562 -6.61 11.48 0.32
N CYS A 563 -7.21 12.44 1.02
CA CYS A 563 -8.25 13.30 0.46
C CYS A 563 -7.88 14.76 0.75
N CYS A 564 -7.61 15.53 -0.30
CA CYS A 564 -7.24 16.94 -0.18
C CYS A 564 -8.44 17.89 -0.30
N LEU A 565 -9.66 17.38 -0.54
CA LEU A 565 -10.89 18.16 -0.58
C LEU A 565 -11.65 18.02 0.74
N ILE A 566 -12.08 19.12 1.32
CA ILE A 566 -12.86 19.17 2.57
C ILE A 566 -14.34 19.34 2.20
N PRO A 567 -15.23 18.39 2.62
CA PRO A 567 -16.65 18.44 2.32
C PRO A 567 -17.41 19.37 3.26
N GLY A 568 -18.67 19.67 2.97
CA GLY A 568 -19.62 20.33 3.88
C GLY A 568 -19.32 21.79 4.18
N VAL A 569 -18.48 22.47 3.40
CA VAL A 569 -18.21 23.90 3.54
C VAL A 569 -19.30 24.68 2.81
N LYS A 570 -20.03 25.51 3.55
CA LYS A 570 -21.20 26.25 3.06
C LYS A 570 -20.85 27.11 1.84
N GLY A 571 -21.69 27.02 0.80
CA GLY A 571 -21.54 27.75 -0.45
C GLY A 571 -20.39 27.27 -1.35
N GLN A 572 -19.72 26.16 -1.00
CA GLN A 572 -18.62 25.60 -1.77
C GLN A 572 -18.72 24.06 -1.93
N THR A 573 -18.64 23.32 -0.84
CA THR A 573 -18.63 21.85 -0.86
C THR A 573 -19.77 21.25 -0.04
N GLU A 574 -20.86 21.98 0.13
CA GLU A 574 -21.98 21.57 0.98
C GLU A 574 -22.74 20.36 0.46
N ASN A 575 -22.71 20.11 -0.87
CA ASN A 575 -23.30 18.95 -1.52
C ASN A 575 -22.32 17.78 -1.69
N ILE A 576 -21.15 17.85 -1.07
CA ILE A 576 -20.14 16.79 -1.09
C ILE A 576 -20.15 16.05 0.24
N HIS A 577 -20.30 14.73 0.15
CA HIS A 577 -20.17 13.81 1.28
C HIS A 577 -18.97 12.88 1.04
N ILE A 578 -18.10 12.71 2.05
CA ILE A 578 -16.89 11.89 1.96
C ILE A 578 -16.82 10.94 3.14
N ILE A 579 -16.67 9.66 2.85
CA ILE A 579 -16.36 8.64 3.84
C ILE A 579 -15.03 7.94 3.54
N SER A 580 -14.47 7.29 4.56
CA SER A 580 -13.28 6.47 4.44
C SER A 580 -13.50 5.14 5.17
N ILE A 581 -13.28 4.04 4.48
CA ILE A 581 -13.36 2.69 5.05
C ILE A 581 -11.95 2.15 5.23
N VAL A 582 -11.61 1.78 6.48
CA VAL A 582 -10.42 1.03 6.84
C VAL A 582 -10.89 -0.17 7.67
N GLY A 583 -10.56 -1.37 7.24
CA GLY A 583 -11.05 -2.58 7.87
C GLY A 583 -10.18 -3.79 7.54
N ARG A 584 -10.78 -4.97 7.61
CA ARG A 584 -10.14 -6.27 7.40
C ARG A 584 -9.39 -6.36 6.07
N PHE A 585 -10.01 -5.85 5.00
CA PHE A 585 -9.43 -5.80 3.67
C PHE A 585 -9.01 -4.38 3.30
N LEU A 586 -7.97 -4.27 2.49
CA LEU A 586 -7.55 -2.98 1.98
C LEU A 586 -8.49 -2.54 0.87
N GLU A 587 -9.25 -1.45 1.10
CA GLU A 587 -10.06 -0.83 0.06
C GLU A 587 -9.16 -0.31 -1.06
N HIS A 588 -9.25 -0.91 -2.25
CA HIS A 588 -8.32 -0.62 -3.34
C HIS A 588 -9.01 -0.38 -4.69
N SER A 589 -10.22 -0.88 -4.89
CA SER A 589 -10.97 -0.66 -6.15
C SER A 589 -11.26 0.81 -6.41
N ARG A 590 -11.39 1.17 -7.70
CA ARG A 590 -11.83 2.50 -8.13
C ARG A 590 -13.07 2.34 -8.98
N ILE A 591 -14.10 3.12 -8.62
CA ILE A 591 -15.39 3.18 -9.29
C ILE A 591 -15.72 4.64 -9.54
N TYR A 592 -16.16 4.95 -10.75
CA TYR A 592 -16.68 6.27 -11.09
C TYR A 592 -18.11 6.12 -11.60
N ILE A 593 -19.03 6.90 -11.07
CA ILE A 593 -20.44 6.95 -11.43
C ILE A 593 -20.81 8.40 -11.75
N PHE A 594 -21.29 8.66 -12.94
CA PHE A 594 -21.78 9.97 -13.37
C PHE A 594 -23.21 9.83 -13.86
N GLY A 595 -24.15 10.53 -13.25
CA GLY A 595 -25.56 10.47 -13.54
C GLY A 595 -26.36 9.52 -12.69
N THR A 596 -27.66 9.50 -12.94
CA THR A 596 -28.66 8.71 -12.20
C THR A 596 -29.39 7.75 -13.11
N GLN A 597 -29.90 6.65 -12.55
CA GLN A 597 -30.74 5.66 -13.24
C GLN A 597 -30.13 5.16 -14.58
N GLU A 598 -30.88 5.14 -15.66
CA GLU A 598 -30.43 4.67 -16.98
C GLU A 598 -29.33 5.56 -17.58
N ARG A 599 -29.31 6.84 -17.22
CA ARG A 599 -28.32 7.83 -17.67
C ARG A 599 -26.94 7.63 -17.02
N ALA A 600 -26.86 6.87 -15.93
CA ALA A 600 -25.61 6.69 -15.19
C ALA A 600 -24.52 6.06 -16.08
N LYS A 601 -23.38 6.73 -16.19
CA LYS A 601 -22.15 6.20 -16.79
C LYS A 601 -21.29 5.63 -15.67
N ILE A 602 -20.98 4.33 -15.72
CA ILE A 602 -20.23 3.62 -14.66
C ILE A 602 -18.92 3.12 -15.24
N TYR A 603 -17.82 3.36 -14.52
CA TYR A 603 -16.48 2.91 -14.87
C TYR A 603 -15.81 2.22 -13.70
N ILE A 604 -15.01 1.19 -13.98
CA ILE A 604 -13.97 0.70 -13.08
C ILE A 604 -12.60 1.15 -13.59
N SER A 605 -11.67 1.47 -12.70
CA SER A 605 -10.42 2.11 -13.09
C SER A 605 -9.21 1.61 -12.29
N SER A 606 -8.03 1.69 -12.91
CA SER A 606 -6.75 1.60 -12.20
C SER A 606 -6.31 2.95 -11.59
N ALA A 607 -6.92 4.07 -12.01
CA ALA A 607 -6.51 5.43 -11.64
C ALA A 607 -7.19 5.94 -10.36
N ASP A 608 -6.39 6.52 -9.48
CA ASP A 608 -6.85 7.49 -8.49
C ASP A 608 -6.89 8.90 -9.11
N PHE A 609 -7.67 9.83 -8.55
CA PHE A 609 -7.63 11.22 -8.98
C PHE A 609 -6.47 11.97 -8.31
N MET A 610 -5.28 11.62 -8.75
CA MET A 610 -4.03 12.28 -8.39
C MET A 610 -3.34 12.78 -9.67
N THR A 611 -2.71 13.94 -9.63
CA THR A 611 -2.00 14.52 -10.79
C THR A 611 -1.02 13.54 -11.44
N ARG A 612 -0.33 12.73 -10.62
CA ARG A 612 0.58 11.70 -11.16
C ARG A 612 -0.15 10.57 -11.91
N ASN A 613 -1.37 10.19 -11.49
CA ASN A 613 -2.15 9.15 -12.16
C ASN A 613 -2.78 9.70 -13.45
N THR A 614 -3.28 10.93 -13.39
CA THR A 614 -3.99 11.54 -14.52
C THR A 614 -3.08 12.06 -15.62
N LEU A 615 -1.81 12.46 -15.28
CA LEU A 615 -0.89 13.14 -16.21
C LEU A 615 0.48 12.48 -16.39
N ARG A 616 0.90 11.56 -15.50
CA ARG A 616 2.26 10.98 -15.51
C ARG A 616 2.27 9.46 -15.42
N ARG A 617 1.12 8.82 -15.63
CA ARG A 617 0.99 7.38 -15.66
C ARG A 617 0.11 6.94 -16.81
N VAL A 618 0.34 5.73 -17.27
CA VAL A 618 -0.62 5.02 -18.11
C VAL A 618 -1.58 4.30 -17.19
N GLU A 619 -2.83 4.72 -17.21
CA GLU A 619 -3.95 4.17 -16.46
C GLU A 619 -5.10 3.89 -17.41
N VAL A 620 -5.96 2.94 -17.09
CA VAL A 620 -7.13 2.59 -17.89
C VAL A 620 -8.37 2.54 -17.01
N ALA A 621 -9.45 3.15 -17.49
CA ALA A 621 -10.79 2.93 -16.96
C ALA A 621 -11.69 2.34 -18.07
N ALA A 622 -12.46 1.32 -17.70
CA ALA A 622 -13.39 0.64 -18.60
C ALA A 622 -14.83 1.00 -18.25
N PRO A 623 -15.69 1.31 -19.25
CA PRO A 623 -17.11 1.45 -19.04
C PRO A 623 -17.74 0.11 -18.71
N ILE A 624 -18.77 0.13 -17.89
CA ILE A 624 -19.58 -1.04 -17.57
C ILE A 624 -20.89 -0.92 -18.32
N GLU A 625 -21.04 -1.74 -19.38
CA GLU A 625 -22.20 -1.70 -20.26
C GLU A 625 -23.25 -2.77 -19.88
N ASP A 626 -22.82 -3.94 -19.37
CA ASP A 626 -23.75 -5.00 -18.95
C ASP A 626 -24.66 -4.54 -17.80
N PRO A 627 -26.00 -4.62 -17.97
CA PRO A 627 -26.95 -4.08 -16.99
C PRO A 627 -26.86 -4.75 -15.60
N ASP A 628 -26.58 -6.06 -15.55
CA ASP A 628 -26.51 -6.79 -14.30
C ASP A 628 -25.25 -6.40 -13.51
N ILE A 629 -24.12 -6.21 -14.22
CA ILE A 629 -22.85 -5.75 -13.61
C ILE A 629 -22.99 -4.29 -13.15
N ARG A 630 -23.69 -3.43 -13.92
CA ARG A 630 -23.99 -2.06 -13.52
C ARG A 630 -24.76 -2.01 -12.22
N MET A 631 -25.82 -2.80 -12.11
CA MET A 631 -26.64 -2.90 -10.89
C MET A 631 -25.80 -3.40 -9.71
N GLN A 632 -25.00 -4.45 -9.89
CA GLN A 632 -24.12 -4.99 -8.86
C GLN A 632 -23.14 -3.94 -8.32
N ILE A 633 -22.49 -3.15 -9.20
CA ILE A 633 -21.54 -2.10 -8.78
C ILE A 633 -22.26 -0.97 -8.04
N GLN A 634 -23.46 -0.58 -8.47
CA GLN A 634 -24.26 0.43 -7.78
C GLN A 634 -24.67 -0.05 -6.39
N GLU A 635 -25.13 -1.29 -6.25
CA GLU A 635 -25.45 -1.90 -4.94
C GLU A 635 -24.23 -1.96 -4.03
N MET A 636 -23.08 -2.37 -4.55
CA MET A 636 -21.82 -2.36 -3.79
C MET A 636 -21.47 -0.95 -3.31
N PHE A 637 -21.62 0.06 -4.17
CA PHE A 637 -21.32 1.45 -3.80
C PHE A 637 -22.26 1.97 -2.72
N VAL A 638 -23.57 1.72 -2.84
CA VAL A 638 -24.58 2.10 -1.84
C VAL A 638 -24.35 1.36 -0.51
N THR A 639 -24.00 0.07 -0.55
CA THR A 639 -23.66 -0.70 0.65
C THR A 639 -22.45 -0.11 1.38
N MET A 640 -21.41 0.33 0.66
CA MET A 640 -20.25 1.01 1.26
C MET A 640 -20.63 2.36 1.90
N LEU A 641 -21.50 3.15 1.25
CA LEU A 641 -22.00 4.40 1.82
C LEU A 641 -22.86 4.19 3.07
N SER A 642 -23.51 3.03 3.18
CA SER A 642 -24.37 2.64 4.30
C SER A 642 -23.59 2.01 5.47
N ASP A 643 -22.27 1.77 5.32
CA ASP A 643 -21.43 1.20 6.36
C ASP A 643 -21.38 2.12 7.58
N ASN A 644 -21.86 1.62 8.73
CA ASN A 644 -21.88 2.37 9.99
C ASN A 644 -20.95 1.77 11.06
N ARG A 645 -20.09 0.81 10.67
CA ARG A 645 -19.15 0.13 11.59
C ARG A 645 -17.69 0.49 11.29
N LYS A 646 -17.34 0.65 10.02
CA LYS A 646 -15.98 0.91 9.56
C LYS A 646 -15.85 2.24 8.80
N ALA A 647 -16.93 2.75 8.23
CA ALA A 647 -16.91 4.03 7.54
C ALA A 647 -16.77 5.20 8.53
N ARG A 648 -15.80 6.04 8.27
CA ARG A 648 -15.58 7.30 8.98
C ARG A 648 -15.93 8.46 8.07
N THR A 649 -16.88 9.27 8.48
CA THR A 649 -17.30 10.46 7.74
C THR A 649 -16.33 11.61 7.98
N MET A 650 -15.93 12.31 6.92
CA MET A 650 -15.13 13.52 7.00
C MET A 650 -16.02 14.72 7.22
N ASN A 651 -15.75 15.50 8.27
CA ASN A 651 -16.48 16.75 8.56
C ASN A 651 -15.87 17.96 7.82
N ASN A 652 -16.52 19.11 7.93
CA ASN A 652 -16.10 20.38 7.32
C ASN A 652 -14.79 20.99 7.88
N LYS A 653 -14.14 20.32 8.83
CA LYS A 653 -12.79 20.63 9.32
C LYS A 653 -11.75 19.59 8.86
N GLY A 654 -12.17 18.66 8.00
CA GLY A 654 -11.31 17.59 7.50
C GLY A 654 -10.95 16.51 8.54
N ASN A 655 -11.73 16.38 9.62
CA ASN A 655 -11.56 15.31 10.60
C ASN A 655 -12.52 14.17 10.30
N TYR A 656 -12.07 12.95 10.57
CA TYR A 656 -12.82 11.72 10.35
C TYR A 656 -13.36 11.17 11.68
N LYS A 657 -14.59 10.68 11.67
CA LYS A 657 -15.18 9.94 12.78
C LYS A 657 -16.24 8.95 12.29
N ILE A 658 -16.46 7.88 13.04
CA ILE A 658 -17.62 7.02 12.86
C ILE A 658 -18.81 7.78 13.42
N GLU A 659 -19.83 8.01 12.59
CA GLU A 659 -21.06 8.68 13.04
C GLU A 659 -21.94 7.69 13.80
N PRO A 660 -22.51 8.12 14.95
CA PRO A 660 -23.52 7.32 15.62
C PRO A 660 -24.70 7.02 14.67
N SER A 661 -25.18 5.80 14.69
CA SER A 661 -26.30 5.36 13.85
C SER A 661 -27.27 4.49 14.65
N ASP A 662 -28.55 4.80 14.54
CA ASP A 662 -29.65 3.96 15.10
C ASP A 662 -30.02 2.81 14.12
N ASN A 663 -29.44 2.77 12.93
CA ASN A 663 -29.64 1.70 11.97
C ASN A 663 -28.99 0.39 12.45
N ALA A 664 -29.44 -0.73 11.90
CA ALA A 664 -28.79 -2.03 12.12
C ALA A 664 -27.29 -1.95 11.80
N PRO A 665 -26.42 -2.62 12.58
CA PRO A 665 -25.00 -2.65 12.32
C PRO A 665 -24.69 -3.19 10.92
N LEU A 666 -23.98 -2.42 10.11
CA LEU A 666 -23.57 -2.80 8.76
C LEU A 666 -22.08 -2.55 8.58
N ASN A 667 -21.33 -3.61 8.34
CA ASN A 667 -19.95 -3.59 7.86
C ASN A 667 -19.95 -4.07 6.42
N SER A 668 -19.66 -3.18 5.49
CA SER A 668 -19.76 -3.48 4.06
C SER A 668 -18.88 -4.66 3.62
N GLN A 669 -17.67 -4.79 4.19
CA GLN A 669 -16.77 -5.90 3.87
C GLN A 669 -17.31 -7.26 4.33
N GLU A 670 -17.95 -7.32 5.50
CA GLU A 670 -18.58 -8.56 5.99
C GLU A 670 -19.85 -8.88 5.18
N VAL A 671 -20.65 -7.88 4.81
CA VAL A 671 -21.80 -8.07 3.92
C VAL A 671 -21.38 -8.72 2.60
N PHE A 672 -20.33 -8.21 1.96
CA PHE A 672 -19.85 -8.78 0.70
C PHE A 672 -19.25 -10.19 0.87
N LEU A 673 -18.62 -10.46 2.01
CA LEU A 673 -18.19 -11.83 2.35
C LEU A 673 -19.38 -12.79 2.47
N GLU A 674 -20.41 -12.42 3.23
CA GLU A 674 -21.60 -13.23 3.42
C GLU A 674 -22.29 -13.50 2.10
N GLN A 675 -22.52 -12.48 1.29
CA GLN A 675 -23.09 -12.63 -0.05
C GLN A 675 -22.29 -13.60 -0.94
N ALA A 676 -20.95 -13.52 -0.91
CA ALA A 676 -20.11 -14.43 -1.69
C ALA A 676 -20.25 -15.90 -1.21
N TYR A 677 -20.40 -16.12 0.10
CA TYR A 677 -20.62 -17.45 0.66
C TYR A 677 -22.02 -17.98 0.32
N GLU A 678 -23.06 -17.16 0.42
CA GLU A 678 -24.43 -17.50 0.06
C GLU A 678 -24.55 -17.86 -1.42
N ASN A 679 -23.96 -17.05 -2.29
CA ASN A 679 -23.99 -17.26 -3.75
C ASN A 679 -23.19 -18.51 -4.17
N ALA A 680 -22.19 -18.92 -3.42
CA ALA A 680 -21.40 -20.12 -3.71
C ALA A 680 -22.02 -21.41 -3.16
N ALA A 681 -23.02 -21.32 -2.25
CA ALA A 681 -23.72 -22.49 -1.72
C ALA A 681 -24.51 -23.19 -2.84
N PRO A 682 -24.49 -24.52 -2.91
CA PRO A 682 -25.37 -25.24 -3.86
C PRO A 682 -26.83 -24.88 -3.55
N VAL A 683 -27.58 -24.49 -4.57
CA VAL A 683 -29.02 -24.26 -4.45
C VAL A 683 -29.65 -25.56 -3.98
N VAL A 684 -30.09 -25.61 -2.73
CA VAL A 684 -30.92 -26.71 -2.21
C VAL A 684 -32.27 -26.55 -2.89
N MET A 685 -32.53 -27.32 -3.96
CA MET A 685 -33.87 -27.40 -4.49
C MET A 685 -34.73 -28.05 -3.37
N GLU A 686 -35.59 -27.24 -2.75
CA GLU A 686 -36.70 -27.78 -1.97
C GLU A 686 -37.50 -28.68 -2.90
N LYS A 687 -37.58 -29.98 -2.53
CA LYS A 687 -38.39 -30.98 -3.21
C LYS A 687 -39.84 -30.82 -2.82
#